data_51c4e753265233eb721d1cf5b381fcdb
#
_entry.id   51c4e753265233eb721d1cf5b381fcdb
#
_cell.length_a   1.000
_cell.length_b   1.000
_cell.length_c   1.000
_cell.angle_alpha   90.00
_cell.angle_beta   90.00
_cell.angle_gamma   90.00
#
_symmetry.space_group_name_H-M   'P 1'
#
loop_
_entity.id
_entity.type
_entity.pdbx_description
1 polymer ?
#
loop_
_entity_poly.entity_id
_entity_poly.type
_entity_poly.pdbx_seq_one_letter_code
_entity_poly.pdbx_strand_id
1 'polypeptide(L)'
;DLQAVVIVGDIKTADIEPLIIETFGKIPAKENPREKIMYPIANNKDPLVVVCSDPEASGNIAMIFRKHPHFTIKTLGDFKKQLAIELSSMMYSSRFSEMQQKANVPFIHAGAGYGNLIGECDAYQGQIVAKENRILEAFTILLQEDYRVRNHGFLQTELDRAKEALLNMYERESKEVDKTESYRFASQYVQHFVSKQPIPGAKREYNYAKKYIDEITLDEINEMVKSWITKENLVAVVTMPEKEGIIIPTEQQLLDIINDASLENVAPYVDTYKDRELVDPDKINAGTIISKRDIPEVGAQELTLSNGIKVITKHTDFKNDEVLFAAQSKGGMSLYYECDLASGLFATDLVDRAGIGELDFSSLEKKMQSKKAGVVPYISQIAEGFQGSFAPKDAEFFFQYLYSFFTQPRYDTAVYALVMGETQEQLKMIKAQPMYKFIGELLSTSTQNDPYYVNQLTMSDEFLAQVDYERAFQIYQQRFANPADFTYYFVGNFDEATLHQHIEKYLGSLSCTNEKEDFKADVFKGFPKGIVENDVFVGTEEQSWVGIMFSEEFEWNAKNRMIINQISEALSIELIETIREKMSGVYSPMLDMGYSKYPETSFETMVMFSCSPKNTDKLAKAVFKILQNFQKKGPKEETFAKVKQQMIKKRETDLETNSFWLNHISNNIFYGENFKNLDSYANEVNSITIQDIIEFAQKYIHLDHYTRVDMYPEKMAPKK
;
A
#
# COMPACT_ATOMS: atom_id res chain seq x y z
N ASP A 1 -33.66 -0.46 -17.78
CA ASP A 1 -33.77 -1.93 -17.61
C ASP A 1 -32.43 -2.61 -17.37
N LEU A 2 -31.32 -2.00 -17.88
CA LEU A 2 -29.97 -2.51 -17.69
C LEU A 2 -29.11 -1.63 -16.78
N GLN A 3 -29.70 -0.59 -16.19
CA GLN A 3 -29.03 0.36 -15.30
C GLN A 3 -29.75 0.41 -13.96
N ALA A 4 -28.98 0.62 -12.91
CA ALA A 4 -29.47 0.89 -11.57
C ALA A 4 -28.79 2.13 -11.02
N VAL A 5 -29.48 2.87 -10.16
CA VAL A 5 -28.94 3.95 -9.35
C VAL A 5 -28.83 3.46 -7.92
N VAL A 6 -27.64 3.51 -7.37
CA VAL A 6 -27.36 3.14 -5.99
C VAL A 6 -26.84 4.37 -5.27
N ILE A 7 -27.50 4.76 -4.20
CA ILE A 7 -27.13 5.90 -3.35
C ILE A 7 -27.03 5.41 -1.91
N VAL A 8 -25.87 5.59 -1.30
CA VAL A 8 -25.58 5.19 0.09
C VAL A 8 -24.86 6.34 0.78
N GLY A 9 -25.30 6.70 1.98
CA GLY A 9 -24.67 7.77 2.75
C GLY A 9 -25.56 8.20 3.93
N ASP A 10 -25.18 9.24 4.60
CA ASP A 10 -25.97 9.90 5.65
C ASP A 10 -27.11 10.72 4.99
N ILE A 11 -28.14 10.02 4.55
CA ILE A 11 -29.29 10.55 3.83
C ILE A 11 -30.61 9.99 4.41
N LYS A 12 -31.67 10.79 4.28
CA LYS A 12 -33.03 10.31 4.54
C LYS A 12 -33.67 9.89 3.23
N THR A 13 -34.17 8.67 3.16
CA THR A 13 -34.86 8.13 1.98
C THR A 13 -35.99 9.07 1.51
N ALA A 14 -36.74 9.64 2.43
CA ALA A 14 -37.84 10.55 2.13
C ALA A 14 -37.40 11.84 1.41
N ASP A 15 -36.14 12.27 1.59
CA ASP A 15 -35.60 13.48 0.94
C ASP A 15 -35.00 13.14 -0.43
N ILE A 16 -34.43 11.95 -0.59
CA ILE A 16 -33.72 11.54 -1.82
C ILE A 16 -34.66 10.90 -2.85
N GLU A 17 -35.67 10.14 -2.42
CA GLU A 17 -36.62 9.47 -3.33
C GLU A 17 -37.32 10.47 -4.29
N PRO A 18 -37.84 11.64 -3.85
CA PRO A 18 -38.41 12.62 -4.76
C PRO A 18 -37.42 13.14 -5.81
N LEU A 19 -36.14 13.32 -5.42
CA LEU A 19 -35.09 13.80 -6.34
C LEU A 19 -34.75 12.73 -7.39
N ILE A 20 -34.72 11.45 -7.00
CA ILE A 20 -34.54 10.33 -7.92
C ILE A 20 -35.71 10.30 -8.91
N ILE A 21 -36.95 10.39 -8.44
CA ILE A 21 -38.16 10.42 -9.28
C ILE A 21 -38.14 11.62 -10.23
N GLU A 22 -37.80 12.79 -9.74
CA GLU A 22 -37.72 14.01 -10.56
C GLU A 22 -36.65 13.91 -11.66
N THR A 23 -35.49 13.33 -11.33
CA THR A 23 -34.33 13.25 -12.24
C THR A 23 -34.46 12.10 -13.21
N PHE A 24 -34.73 10.89 -12.71
CA PHE A 24 -34.72 9.64 -13.50
C PHE A 24 -36.11 9.16 -13.88
N GLY A 25 -37.15 9.51 -13.17
CA GLY A 25 -38.53 9.10 -13.45
C GLY A 25 -39.10 9.60 -14.77
N LYS A 26 -38.44 10.60 -15.39
CA LYS A 26 -38.77 11.11 -16.73
C LYS A 26 -38.21 10.24 -17.86
N ILE A 27 -37.32 9.30 -17.53
CA ILE A 27 -36.75 8.37 -18.54
C ILE A 27 -37.83 7.32 -18.85
N PRO A 28 -38.34 7.25 -20.08
CA PRO A 28 -39.43 6.31 -20.41
C PRO A 28 -38.94 4.86 -20.31
N ALA A 29 -39.69 4.04 -19.62
CA ALA A 29 -39.47 2.60 -19.63
C ALA A 29 -39.63 2.08 -21.09
N LYS A 30 -38.68 1.27 -21.53
CA LYS A 30 -38.73 0.66 -22.84
C LYS A 30 -39.73 -0.52 -22.82
N GLU A 31 -40.74 -0.51 -23.68
CA GLU A 31 -41.79 -1.55 -23.71
C GLU A 31 -41.24 -2.97 -23.96
N ASN A 32 -40.15 -3.07 -24.73
CA ASN A 32 -39.46 -4.33 -25.00
C ASN A 32 -37.95 -4.12 -24.72
N PRO A 33 -37.50 -4.22 -23.47
CA PRO A 33 -36.08 -4.08 -23.15
C PRO A 33 -35.29 -5.19 -23.82
N ARG A 34 -34.08 -4.84 -24.30
CA ARG A 34 -33.18 -5.83 -24.90
C ARG A 34 -32.71 -6.78 -23.76
N GLU A 35 -32.83 -8.07 -24.00
CA GLU A 35 -32.26 -9.05 -23.11
C GLU A 35 -30.72 -8.87 -23.02
N LYS A 36 -30.17 -9.06 -21.84
CA LYS A 36 -28.72 -9.10 -21.65
C LYS A 36 -28.22 -10.39 -22.29
N ILE A 37 -27.54 -10.25 -23.42
CA ILE A 37 -26.94 -11.41 -24.11
C ILE A 37 -25.68 -11.79 -23.36
N MET A 38 -25.62 -13.01 -22.87
CA MET A 38 -24.41 -13.62 -22.30
C MET A 38 -23.75 -14.45 -23.42
N TYR A 39 -22.51 -14.09 -23.73
CA TYR A 39 -21.72 -14.79 -24.74
C TYR A 39 -20.93 -15.91 -24.07
N PRO A 40 -21.20 -17.19 -24.37
CA PRO A 40 -20.46 -18.30 -23.80
C PRO A 40 -19.02 -18.32 -24.36
N ILE A 41 -18.08 -18.62 -23.50
CA ILE A 41 -16.70 -18.89 -23.90
C ILE A 41 -16.59 -20.34 -24.30
N ALA A 42 -16.11 -20.60 -25.52
CA ALA A 42 -15.99 -21.95 -26.06
C ALA A 42 -15.00 -22.79 -25.24
N ASN A 43 -15.36 -24.06 -25.04
CA ASN A 43 -14.44 -25.05 -24.50
C ASN A 43 -13.36 -25.41 -25.51
N ASN A 44 -12.20 -25.81 -25.04
CA ASN A 44 -11.12 -26.37 -25.86
C ASN A 44 -10.72 -27.75 -25.34
N LYS A 45 -10.48 -28.68 -26.25
CA LYS A 45 -10.03 -30.04 -25.91
C LYS A 45 -8.53 -30.05 -25.65
N ASP A 46 -7.78 -29.41 -26.52
CA ASP A 46 -6.33 -29.32 -26.43
C ASP A 46 -5.95 -27.97 -25.78
N PRO A 47 -4.84 -27.90 -25.05
CA PRO A 47 -4.35 -26.66 -24.47
C PRO A 47 -4.16 -25.56 -25.53
N LEU A 48 -4.61 -24.35 -25.22
CA LEU A 48 -4.34 -23.17 -26.01
C LEU A 48 -3.19 -22.40 -25.38
N VAL A 49 -2.22 -22.00 -26.17
CA VAL A 49 -1.06 -21.24 -25.72
C VAL A 49 -0.89 -19.99 -26.57
N VAL A 50 -0.61 -18.88 -25.92
CA VAL A 50 -0.33 -17.60 -26.55
C VAL A 50 0.89 -16.97 -25.89
N VAL A 51 1.85 -16.52 -26.70
CA VAL A 51 2.99 -15.72 -26.27
C VAL A 51 2.87 -14.33 -26.88
N CYS A 52 2.75 -13.32 -26.03
CA CYS A 52 2.67 -11.91 -26.42
C CYS A 52 3.93 -11.17 -25.96
N SER A 53 4.55 -10.42 -26.84
CA SER A 53 5.64 -9.53 -26.48
C SER A 53 5.30 -8.08 -26.85
N ASP A 54 5.75 -7.15 -26.02
CA ASP A 54 5.56 -5.72 -26.24
C ASP A 54 6.78 -4.95 -25.68
N PRO A 55 7.32 -3.94 -26.39
CA PRO A 55 8.44 -3.15 -25.92
C PRO A 55 8.19 -2.43 -24.57
N GLU A 56 6.95 -2.14 -24.24
CA GLU A 56 6.54 -1.44 -23.01
C GLU A 56 6.00 -2.38 -21.92
N ALA A 57 5.98 -3.70 -22.17
CA ALA A 57 5.62 -4.66 -21.14
C ALA A 57 6.62 -4.57 -19.97
N SER A 58 6.09 -4.51 -18.74
CA SER A 58 6.89 -4.25 -17.55
C SER A 58 7.45 -5.51 -16.87
N GLY A 59 7.01 -6.71 -17.27
CA GLY A 59 7.44 -7.94 -16.61
C GLY A 59 7.22 -9.20 -17.43
N ASN A 60 7.85 -10.27 -16.97
CA ASN A 60 7.73 -11.61 -17.57
C ASN A 60 6.64 -12.36 -16.81
N ILE A 61 5.44 -12.41 -17.35
CA ILE A 61 4.27 -12.97 -16.65
C ILE A 61 3.76 -14.19 -17.40
N ALA A 62 3.61 -15.31 -16.71
CA ALA A 62 2.87 -16.47 -17.22
C ALA A 62 1.58 -16.67 -16.44
N MET A 63 0.50 -16.88 -17.14
CA MET A 63 -0.83 -17.14 -16.58
C MET A 63 -1.38 -18.43 -17.16
N ILE A 64 -2.09 -19.19 -16.34
CA ILE A 64 -2.87 -20.34 -16.75
C ILE A 64 -4.32 -20.15 -16.32
N PHE A 65 -5.23 -20.58 -17.18
CA PHE A 65 -6.65 -20.58 -16.92
C PHE A 65 -7.20 -21.96 -17.27
N ARG A 66 -7.95 -22.57 -16.36
CA ARG A 66 -8.75 -23.76 -16.67
C ARG A 66 -10.21 -23.37 -16.54
N LYS A 67 -10.87 -23.25 -17.67
CA LYS A 67 -12.25 -22.75 -17.75
C LYS A 67 -13.25 -23.73 -17.20
N HIS A 68 -14.17 -23.20 -16.40
CA HIS A 68 -15.28 -23.93 -15.79
C HIS A 68 -16.61 -23.18 -16.00
N PRO A 69 -17.76 -23.88 -15.93
CA PRO A 69 -19.06 -23.23 -15.88
C PRO A 69 -19.17 -22.28 -14.70
N HIS A 70 -19.83 -21.16 -14.90
CA HIS A 70 -20.03 -20.17 -13.84
C HIS A 70 -20.83 -20.74 -12.67
N PHE A 71 -20.35 -20.46 -11.48
CA PHE A 71 -20.94 -20.82 -10.20
C PHE A 71 -21.54 -19.59 -9.52
N THR A 72 -22.85 -19.62 -9.31
CA THR A 72 -23.55 -18.53 -8.62
C THR A 72 -23.98 -18.98 -7.23
N ILE A 73 -23.68 -18.18 -6.21
CA ILE A 73 -24.12 -18.42 -4.84
C ILE A 73 -25.63 -18.12 -4.75
N LYS A 74 -26.44 -19.14 -4.42
CA LYS A 74 -27.91 -19.00 -4.23
C LYS A 74 -28.39 -19.64 -2.94
N THR A 75 -27.66 -20.62 -2.44
CA THR A 75 -28.01 -21.42 -1.27
C THR A 75 -26.89 -21.41 -0.23
N LEU A 76 -27.19 -21.89 0.98
CA LEU A 76 -26.16 -22.07 2.02
C LEU A 76 -25.14 -23.17 1.65
N GLY A 77 -25.53 -24.15 0.81
CA GLY A 77 -24.60 -25.11 0.26
C GLY A 77 -23.61 -24.47 -0.70
N ASP A 78 -24.07 -23.51 -1.52
CA ASP A 78 -23.21 -22.73 -2.41
C ASP A 78 -22.26 -21.83 -1.59
N PHE A 79 -22.72 -21.26 -0.48
CA PHE A 79 -21.90 -20.48 0.43
C PHE A 79 -20.81 -21.36 1.09
N LYS A 80 -21.15 -22.59 1.53
CA LYS A 80 -20.16 -23.55 2.04
C LYS A 80 -19.09 -23.87 0.96
N LYS A 81 -19.51 -24.03 -0.29
CA LYS A 81 -18.59 -24.23 -1.41
C LYS A 81 -17.69 -23.01 -1.63
N GLN A 82 -18.23 -21.80 -1.52
CA GLN A 82 -17.44 -20.57 -1.61
C GLN A 82 -16.37 -20.51 -0.51
N LEU A 83 -16.71 -20.85 0.74
CA LEU A 83 -15.73 -20.94 1.82
C LEU A 83 -14.63 -21.95 1.52
N ALA A 84 -14.96 -23.11 0.92
CA ALA A 84 -13.96 -24.09 0.53
C ALA A 84 -13.02 -23.57 -0.57
N ILE A 85 -13.55 -22.77 -1.51
CA ILE A 85 -12.77 -22.06 -2.54
C ILE A 85 -11.78 -21.06 -1.90
N GLU A 86 -12.27 -20.26 -0.95
CA GLU A 86 -11.45 -19.27 -0.23
C GLU A 86 -10.33 -19.95 0.57
N LEU A 87 -10.65 -21.04 1.29
CA LEU A 87 -9.67 -21.84 2.02
C LEU A 87 -8.60 -22.40 1.08
N SER A 88 -8.97 -22.93 -0.08
CA SER A 88 -8.00 -23.46 -1.05
C SER A 88 -7.08 -22.37 -1.61
N SER A 89 -7.60 -21.16 -1.87
CA SER A 89 -6.81 -20.04 -2.34
C SER A 89 -5.80 -19.55 -1.29
N MET A 90 -6.19 -19.55 0.00
CA MET A 90 -5.30 -19.21 1.10
C MET A 90 -4.15 -20.22 1.24
N MET A 91 -4.45 -21.51 1.09
CA MET A 91 -3.42 -22.56 1.17
C MET A 91 -2.45 -22.48 -0.03
N TYR A 92 -2.92 -22.21 -1.25
CA TYR A 92 -2.04 -21.95 -2.39
C TYR A 92 -1.15 -20.73 -2.17
N SER A 93 -1.72 -19.62 -1.70
CA SER A 93 -0.96 -18.39 -1.41
C SER A 93 0.15 -18.65 -0.39
N SER A 94 -0.14 -19.41 0.67
CA SER A 94 0.84 -19.77 1.68
C SER A 94 2.00 -20.59 1.11
N ARG A 95 1.73 -21.57 0.22
CA ARG A 95 2.78 -22.38 -0.43
C ARG A 95 3.64 -21.54 -1.38
N PHE A 96 3.05 -20.65 -2.16
CA PHE A 96 3.81 -19.78 -3.06
C PHE A 96 4.66 -18.78 -2.30
N SER A 97 4.14 -18.21 -1.20
CA SER A 97 4.93 -17.35 -0.31
C SER A 97 6.14 -18.10 0.28
N GLU A 98 5.95 -19.32 0.76
CA GLU A 98 7.06 -20.15 1.25
C GLU A 98 8.10 -20.46 0.15
N MET A 99 7.65 -20.76 -1.07
CA MET A 99 8.57 -20.99 -2.20
C MET A 99 9.36 -19.73 -2.55
N GLN A 100 8.76 -18.54 -2.47
CA GLN A 100 9.41 -17.28 -2.75
C GLN A 100 10.59 -17.01 -1.79
N GLN A 101 10.54 -17.52 -0.55
CA GLN A 101 11.62 -17.37 0.42
C GLN A 101 12.85 -18.27 0.14
N LYS A 102 12.78 -19.15 -0.87
CA LYS A 102 13.91 -20.03 -1.20
C LYS A 102 14.95 -19.32 -2.04
N ALA A 103 16.23 -19.61 -1.76
CA ALA A 103 17.32 -19.08 -2.55
C ALA A 103 17.17 -19.45 -4.04
N ASN A 104 17.47 -18.50 -4.92
CA ASN A 104 17.51 -18.71 -6.38
C ASN A 104 16.17 -19.14 -7.02
N VAL A 105 15.02 -18.85 -6.40
CA VAL A 105 13.73 -19.08 -7.03
C VAL A 105 13.61 -18.29 -8.34
N PRO A 106 13.00 -18.85 -9.43
CA PRO A 106 12.96 -18.22 -10.74
C PRO A 106 11.83 -17.19 -10.89
N PHE A 107 11.12 -16.83 -9.85
CA PHE A 107 10.00 -15.89 -9.88
C PHE A 107 10.08 -14.87 -8.73
N ILE A 108 9.35 -13.79 -8.90
CA ILE A 108 9.20 -12.70 -7.93
C ILE A 108 7.92 -12.88 -7.14
N HIS A 109 6.85 -13.32 -7.82
CA HIS A 109 5.53 -13.52 -7.22
C HIS A 109 4.80 -14.66 -7.95
N ALA A 110 4.03 -15.44 -7.19
CA ALA A 110 3.12 -16.43 -7.75
C ALA A 110 1.86 -16.58 -6.89
N GLY A 111 0.79 -17.02 -7.51
CA GLY A 111 -0.47 -17.29 -6.83
C GLY A 111 -1.41 -18.13 -7.68
N ALA A 112 -2.33 -18.83 -7.02
CA ALA A 112 -3.39 -19.57 -7.72
C ALA A 112 -4.70 -19.52 -6.91
N GLY A 113 -5.81 -19.65 -7.61
CA GLY A 113 -7.13 -19.64 -6.99
C GLY A 113 -8.24 -19.89 -8.01
N TYR A 114 -9.48 -19.89 -7.55
CA TYR A 114 -10.66 -20.10 -8.38
C TYR A 114 -11.60 -18.90 -8.29
N GLY A 115 -12.10 -18.42 -9.42
CA GLY A 115 -13.02 -17.29 -9.43
C GLY A 115 -13.63 -17.04 -10.81
N ASN A 116 -14.48 -16.03 -10.88
CA ASN A 116 -15.07 -15.62 -12.16
C ASN A 116 -14.01 -15.03 -13.07
N LEU A 117 -13.87 -15.56 -14.26
CA LEU A 117 -12.96 -15.05 -15.28
C LEU A 117 -13.63 -13.94 -16.09
N ILE A 118 -14.78 -14.26 -16.70
CA ILE A 118 -15.57 -13.30 -17.47
C ILE A 118 -16.98 -13.85 -17.72
N GLY A 119 -18.01 -13.04 -17.47
CA GLY A 119 -19.41 -13.39 -17.74
C GLY A 119 -19.83 -14.70 -17.08
N GLU A 120 -20.26 -15.69 -17.88
CA GLU A 120 -20.71 -17.02 -17.44
C GLU A 120 -19.56 -18.05 -17.40
N CYS A 121 -18.32 -17.60 -17.31
CA CYS A 121 -17.14 -18.47 -17.24
C CYS A 121 -16.36 -18.18 -15.96
N ASP A 122 -16.23 -19.21 -15.13
CA ASP A 122 -15.25 -19.23 -14.05
C ASP A 122 -13.98 -19.92 -14.52
N ALA A 123 -12.90 -19.73 -13.79
CA ALA A 123 -11.66 -20.45 -14.04
C ALA A 123 -10.90 -20.71 -12.73
N TYR A 124 -10.24 -21.84 -12.69
CA TYR A 124 -9.04 -21.95 -11.88
C TYR A 124 -7.93 -21.16 -12.59
N GLN A 125 -7.31 -20.25 -11.88
CA GLN A 125 -6.34 -19.30 -12.40
C GLN A 125 -5.04 -19.44 -11.62
N GLY A 126 -3.92 -19.57 -12.33
CA GLY A 126 -2.59 -19.50 -11.77
C GLY A 126 -1.80 -18.40 -12.47
N GLN A 127 -1.02 -17.64 -11.72
CA GLN A 127 -0.14 -16.60 -12.25
C GLN A 127 1.23 -16.68 -11.61
N ILE A 128 2.26 -16.41 -12.39
CA ILE A 128 3.63 -16.32 -11.92
C ILE A 128 4.36 -15.18 -12.64
N VAL A 129 5.03 -14.33 -11.88
CA VAL A 129 5.89 -13.25 -12.38
C VAL A 129 7.33 -13.72 -12.31
N ALA A 130 7.92 -14.03 -13.44
CA ALA A 130 9.25 -14.61 -13.53
C ALA A 130 10.37 -13.57 -13.51
N LYS A 131 11.52 -13.96 -12.99
CA LYS A 131 12.77 -13.23 -13.16
C LYS A 131 13.19 -13.25 -14.61
N GLU A 132 14.03 -12.30 -14.99
CA GLU A 132 14.53 -12.16 -16.37
C GLU A 132 15.13 -13.47 -16.91
N ASN A 133 14.72 -13.86 -18.12
CA ASN A 133 15.12 -15.08 -18.84
C ASN A 133 14.81 -16.41 -18.12
N ARG A 134 13.95 -16.42 -17.08
CA ARG A 134 13.58 -17.62 -16.33
C ARG A 134 12.11 -18.00 -16.44
N ILE A 135 11.39 -17.49 -17.44
CA ILE A 135 9.95 -17.70 -17.60
C ILE A 135 9.55 -19.18 -17.75
N LEU A 136 10.34 -19.99 -18.46
CA LEU A 136 10.06 -21.41 -18.64
C LEU A 136 10.23 -22.20 -17.33
N GLU A 137 11.25 -21.87 -16.53
CA GLU A 137 11.45 -22.48 -15.20
C GLU A 137 10.29 -22.08 -14.26
N ALA A 138 9.91 -20.80 -14.24
CA ALA A 138 8.82 -20.30 -13.42
C ALA A 138 7.49 -20.96 -13.82
N PHE A 139 7.21 -21.03 -15.11
CA PHE A 139 6.00 -21.70 -15.64
C PHE A 139 5.97 -23.20 -15.26
N THR A 140 7.11 -23.86 -15.28
CA THR A 140 7.24 -25.25 -14.83
C THR A 140 6.90 -25.38 -13.34
N ILE A 141 7.38 -24.47 -12.50
CA ILE A 141 7.06 -24.48 -11.04
C ILE A 141 5.56 -24.28 -10.80
N LEU A 142 4.93 -23.35 -11.52
CA LEU A 142 3.49 -23.12 -11.42
C LEU A 142 2.71 -24.43 -11.71
N LEU A 143 3.04 -25.11 -12.80
CA LEU A 143 2.39 -26.38 -13.15
C LEU A 143 2.76 -27.52 -12.18
N GLN A 144 4.00 -27.58 -11.69
CA GLN A 144 4.40 -28.57 -10.69
C GLN A 144 3.58 -28.42 -9.41
N GLU A 145 3.30 -27.18 -8.96
CA GLU A 145 2.47 -27.00 -7.79
C GLU A 145 1.00 -27.40 -8.03
N ASP A 146 0.46 -27.12 -9.21
CA ASP A 146 -0.84 -27.61 -9.62
C ASP A 146 -0.92 -29.14 -9.52
N TYR A 147 0.03 -29.82 -10.15
CA TYR A 147 0.08 -31.28 -10.12
C TYR A 147 0.37 -31.85 -8.73
N ARG A 148 1.16 -31.14 -7.91
CA ARG A 148 1.39 -31.54 -6.50
C ARG A 148 0.09 -31.53 -5.72
N VAL A 149 -0.70 -30.45 -5.83
CA VAL A 149 -2.00 -30.38 -5.14
C VAL A 149 -2.99 -31.39 -5.74
N ARG A 150 -3.02 -31.56 -7.06
CA ARG A 150 -3.89 -32.56 -7.70
C ARG A 150 -3.62 -34.00 -7.24
N ASN A 151 -2.33 -34.37 -7.07
CA ASN A 151 -1.93 -35.74 -6.83
C ASN A 151 -1.84 -36.07 -5.33
N HIS A 152 -1.49 -35.12 -4.49
CA HIS A 152 -1.22 -35.28 -3.07
C HIS A 152 -2.14 -34.48 -2.15
N GLY A 153 -2.84 -33.48 -2.70
CA GLY A 153 -3.70 -32.58 -1.93
C GLY A 153 -2.95 -31.57 -1.06
N PHE A 154 -3.72 -30.87 -0.26
CA PHE A 154 -3.25 -30.07 0.86
C PHE A 154 -3.12 -30.94 2.12
N LEU A 155 -2.51 -30.39 3.17
CA LEU A 155 -2.36 -31.05 4.45
C LEU A 155 -3.37 -30.52 5.48
N GLN A 156 -3.68 -31.34 6.50
CA GLN A 156 -4.58 -30.92 7.58
C GLN A 156 -4.07 -29.66 8.29
N THR A 157 -2.75 -29.55 8.51
CA THR A 157 -2.13 -28.40 9.17
C THR A 157 -2.29 -27.09 8.37
N GLU A 158 -2.30 -27.17 7.03
CA GLU A 158 -2.59 -26.02 6.16
C GLU A 158 -4.06 -25.62 6.27
N LEU A 159 -4.97 -26.61 6.23
CA LEU A 159 -6.40 -26.35 6.36
C LEU A 159 -6.76 -25.76 7.72
N ASP A 160 -6.17 -26.25 8.82
CA ASP A 160 -6.45 -25.74 10.16
C ASP A 160 -6.07 -24.25 10.28
N ARG A 161 -4.89 -23.86 9.79
CA ARG A 161 -4.45 -22.45 9.75
C ARG A 161 -5.36 -21.60 8.87
N ALA A 162 -5.71 -22.09 7.69
CA ALA A 162 -6.58 -21.35 6.77
C ALA A 162 -7.99 -21.17 7.36
N LYS A 163 -8.55 -22.18 8.04
CA LYS A 163 -9.86 -22.08 8.73
C LYS A 163 -9.84 -21.02 9.82
N GLU A 164 -8.81 -21.00 10.66
CA GLU A 164 -8.67 -20.00 11.70
C GLU A 164 -8.59 -18.58 11.11
N ALA A 165 -7.76 -18.40 10.10
CA ALA A 165 -7.58 -17.13 9.43
C ALA A 165 -8.87 -16.63 8.74
N LEU A 166 -9.56 -17.50 8.01
CA LEU A 166 -10.81 -17.19 7.33
C LEU A 166 -11.93 -16.82 8.31
N LEU A 167 -12.07 -17.61 9.38
CA LEU A 167 -13.06 -17.33 10.42
C LEU A 167 -12.81 -15.98 11.10
N ASN A 168 -11.56 -15.67 11.40
CA ASN A 168 -11.15 -14.39 11.96
C ASN A 168 -11.45 -13.20 11.00
N MET A 169 -11.36 -13.42 9.68
CA MET A 169 -11.73 -12.40 8.70
C MET A 169 -13.25 -12.09 8.75
N TYR A 170 -14.08 -13.11 8.71
CA TYR A 170 -15.55 -12.93 8.82
C TYR A 170 -15.97 -12.35 10.17
N GLU A 171 -15.30 -12.74 11.27
CA GLU A 171 -15.56 -12.16 12.61
C GLU A 171 -15.30 -10.65 12.61
N ARG A 172 -14.19 -10.20 12.06
CA ARG A 172 -13.82 -8.77 11.96
C ARG A 172 -14.86 -7.98 11.17
N GLU A 173 -15.24 -8.47 9.99
CA GLU A 173 -16.28 -7.82 9.18
C GLU A 173 -17.60 -7.71 9.92
N SER A 174 -17.97 -8.74 10.68
CA SER A 174 -19.17 -8.73 11.52
C SER A 174 -19.09 -7.70 12.66
N LYS A 175 -17.93 -7.51 13.28
CA LYS A 175 -17.70 -6.51 14.35
C LYS A 175 -17.71 -5.08 13.82
N GLU A 176 -17.20 -4.86 12.60
CA GLU A 176 -17.05 -3.54 11.98
C GLU A 176 -18.26 -3.07 11.17
N VAL A 177 -19.34 -3.85 11.12
CA VAL A 177 -20.47 -3.57 10.22
C VAL A 177 -21.10 -2.18 10.42
N ASP A 178 -21.19 -1.71 11.66
CA ASP A 178 -21.72 -0.39 12.04
C ASP A 178 -20.71 0.75 11.88
N LYS A 179 -19.44 0.42 11.61
CA LYS A 179 -18.34 1.35 11.29
C LYS A 179 -17.91 1.25 9.83
N THR A 180 -18.65 0.48 9.02
CA THR A 180 -18.32 0.28 7.60
C THR A 180 -18.69 1.51 6.78
N GLU A 181 -17.76 1.95 5.95
CA GLU A 181 -17.95 3.13 5.11
C GLU A 181 -19.00 2.93 4.02
N SER A 182 -19.73 4.00 3.71
CA SER A 182 -20.85 3.99 2.75
C SER A 182 -20.48 3.43 1.37
N TYR A 183 -19.25 3.68 0.88
CA TYR A 183 -18.83 3.18 -0.43
C TYR A 183 -18.78 1.66 -0.50
N ARG A 184 -18.47 0.96 0.60
CA ARG A 184 -18.47 -0.51 0.65
C ARG A 184 -19.86 -1.08 0.46
N PHE A 185 -20.85 -0.48 1.12
CA PHE A 185 -22.26 -0.85 0.90
C PHE A 185 -22.71 -0.54 -0.52
N ALA A 186 -22.31 0.64 -1.07
CA ALA A 186 -22.63 0.98 -2.45
C ALA A 186 -22.05 -0.06 -3.43
N SER A 187 -20.79 -0.45 -3.25
CA SER A 187 -20.13 -1.48 -4.07
C SER A 187 -20.83 -2.84 -3.95
N GLN A 188 -21.23 -3.25 -2.75
CA GLN A 188 -21.96 -4.49 -2.51
C GLN A 188 -23.32 -4.49 -3.22
N TYR A 189 -24.06 -3.39 -3.19
CA TYR A 189 -25.34 -3.28 -3.88
C TYR A 189 -25.20 -3.26 -5.41
N VAL A 190 -24.14 -2.60 -5.93
CA VAL A 190 -23.81 -2.66 -7.35
C VAL A 190 -23.47 -4.09 -7.78
N GLN A 191 -22.65 -4.80 -6.98
CA GLN A 191 -22.30 -6.19 -7.24
C GLN A 191 -23.53 -7.10 -7.22
N HIS A 192 -24.42 -6.92 -6.24
CA HIS A 192 -25.70 -7.62 -6.22
C HIS A 192 -26.53 -7.39 -7.47
N PHE A 193 -26.63 -6.15 -7.94
CA PHE A 193 -27.38 -5.83 -9.16
C PHE A 193 -26.77 -6.53 -10.39
N VAL A 194 -25.43 -6.53 -10.51
CA VAL A 194 -24.71 -7.08 -11.65
C VAL A 194 -24.72 -8.62 -11.66
N SER A 195 -24.39 -9.23 -10.52
CA SER A 195 -24.16 -10.69 -10.40
C SER A 195 -25.34 -11.46 -9.80
N LYS A 196 -26.35 -10.76 -9.26
CA LYS A 196 -27.49 -11.37 -8.53
C LYS A 196 -27.09 -12.16 -7.27
N GLN A 197 -25.88 -11.97 -6.76
CA GLN A 197 -25.44 -12.60 -5.51
C GLN A 197 -26.27 -12.07 -4.34
N PRO A 198 -26.71 -12.90 -3.40
CA PRO A 198 -27.46 -12.47 -2.23
C PRO A 198 -26.58 -11.63 -1.29
N ILE A 199 -27.20 -10.73 -0.54
CA ILE A 199 -26.57 -9.91 0.49
C ILE A 199 -27.14 -10.32 1.84
N PRO A 200 -26.61 -11.34 2.52
CA PRO A 200 -27.12 -11.73 3.85
C PRO A 200 -26.71 -10.72 4.93
N GLY A 201 -25.64 -9.99 4.73
CA GLY A 201 -25.03 -9.04 5.64
C GLY A 201 -24.01 -9.67 6.58
N ALA A 202 -22.93 -8.93 6.91
CA ALA A 202 -21.72 -9.43 7.58
C ALA A 202 -21.99 -10.24 8.86
N LYS A 203 -22.95 -9.87 9.70
CA LYS A 203 -23.31 -10.65 10.92
C LYS A 203 -23.85 -12.03 10.59
N ARG A 204 -24.63 -12.17 9.52
CA ARG A 204 -25.18 -13.47 9.11
C ARG A 204 -24.09 -14.30 8.39
N GLU A 205 -23.28 -13.66 7.57
CA GLU A 205 -22.14 -14.29 6.88
C GLU A 205 -21.17 -14.89 7.91
N TYR A 206 -20.82 -14.14 8.96
CA TYR A 206 -20.02 -14.68 10.06
C TYR A 206 -20.67 -15.90 10.74
N ASN A 207 -21.97 -15.82 11.03
CA ASN A 207 -22.68 -16.96 11.65
C ASN A 207 -22.69 -18.19 10.73
N TYR A 208 -22.84 -18.00 9.43
CA TYR A 208 -22.76 -19.08 8.45
C TYR A 208 -21.32 -19.60 8.31
N ALA A 209 -20.32 -18.71 8.22
CA ALA A 209 -18.92 -19.10 8.18
C ALA A 209 -18.53 -19.90 9.42
N LYS A 210 -18.87 -19.42 10.62
CA LYS A 210 -18.62 -20.14 11.88
C LYS A 210 -19.22 -21.56 11.92
N LYS A 211 -20.39 -21.74 11.31
CA LYS A 211 -21.04 -23.04 11.22
C LYS A 211 -20.37 -23.95 10.19
N TYR A 212 -20.12 -23.43 8.99
CA TYR A 212 -19.75 -24.27 7.86
C TYR A 212 -18.24 -24.49 7.69
N ILE A 213 -17.38 -23.58 8.18
CA ILE A 213 -15.92 -23.73 8.12
C ILE A 213 -15.49 -25.03 8.84
N ASP A 214 -16.05 -25.30 10.03
CA ASP A 214 -15.73 -26.53 10.76
C ASP A 214 -16.19 -27.79 10.05
N GLU A 215 -17.31 -27.73 9.33
CA GLU A 215 -17.86 -28.85 8.57
C GLU A 215 -17.09 -29.16 7.27
N ILE A 216 -16.26 -28.24 6.76
CA ILE A 216 -15.45 -28.46 5.56
C ILE A 216 -14.29 -29.38 5.89
N THR A 217 -14.20 -30.50 5.18
CA THR A 217 -13.13 -31.51 5.37
C THR A 217 -11.99 -31.29 4.37
N LEU A 218 -10.82 -31.83 4.72
CA LEU A 218 -9.67 -31.83 3.82
C LEU A 218 -9.96 -32.58 2.51
N ASP A 219 -10.66 -33.70 2.60
CA ASP A 219 -11.04 -34.53 1.46
C ASP A 219 -11.97 -33.76 0.50
N GLU A 220 -12.96 -33.03 1.04
CA GLU A 220 -13.84 -32.17 0.21
C GLU A 220 -13.05 -31.14 -0.58
N ILE A 221 -12.09 -30.47 0.04
CA ILE A 221 -11.23 -29.47 -0.64
C ILE A 221 -10.34 -30.15 -1.67
N ASN A 222 -9.66 -31.23 -1.30
CA ASN A 222 -8.74 -31.91 -2.19
C ASN A 222 -9.43 -32.46 -3.44
N GLU A 223 -10.62 -33.08 -3.31
CA GLU A 223 -11.41 -33.53 -4.45
C GLU A 223 -11.93 -32.36 -5.31
N MET A 224 -12.34 -31.26 -4.67
CA MET A 224 -12.77 -30.04 -5.37
C MET A 224 -11.61 -29.48 -6.22
N VAL A 225 -10.44 -29.23 -5.64
CA VAL A 225 -9.29 -28.68 -6.35
C VAL A 225 -8.77 -29.62 -7.42
N LYS A 226 -8.73 -30.93 -7.16
CA LYS A 226 -8.39 -31.96 -8.15
C LYS A 226 -9.30 -31.88 -9.39
N SER A 227 -10.59 -31.57 -9.21
CA SER A 227 -11.53 -31.42 -10.31
C SER A 227 -11.27 -30.18 -11.20
N TRP A 228 -10.57 -29.18 -10.68
CA TRP A 228 -10.23 -27.97 -11.43
C TRP A 228 -8.99 -28.14 -12.32
N ILE A 229 -8.06 -29.03 -11.93
CA ILE A 229 -6.76 -29.16 -12.60
C ILE A 229 -6.87 -30.23 -13.68
N THR A 230 -7.39 -29.81 -14.85
CA THR A 230 -7.60 -30.64 -16.03
C THR A 230 -6.68 -30.22 -17.18
N LYS A 231 -6.46 -31.09 -18.14
CA LYS A 231 -5.77 -30.77 -19.41
C LYS A 231 -6.73 -30.10 -20.40
N GLU A 232 -8.00 -30.45 -20.36
CA GLU A 232 -9.05 -29.82 -21.14
C GLU A 232 -9.33 -28.41 -20.57
N ASN A 233 -9.79 -27.52 -21.45
CA ASN A 233 -10.10 -26.12 -21.11
C ASN A 233 -8.92 -25.29 -20.57
N LEU A 234 -7.68 -25.79 -20.71
CA LEU A 234 -6.49 -25.06 -20.32
C LEU A 234 -6.13 -24.01 -21.37
N VAL A 235 -5.87 -22.79 -20.90
CA VAL A 235 -5.31 -21.68 -21.68
C VAL A 235 -4.09 -21.17 -20.94
N ALA A 236 -2.95 -21.07 -21.61
CA ALA A 236 -1.73 -20.48 -21.08
C ALA A 236 -1.39 -19.20 -21.85
N VAL A 237 -1.13 -18.12 -21.13
CA VAL A 237 -0.77 -16.83 -21.70
C VAL A 237 0.55 -16.40 -21.10
N VAL A 238 1.50 -16.04 -21.94
CA VAL A 238 2.77 -15.44 -21.52
C VAL A 238 2.85 -14.03 -22.11
N THR A 239 3.11 -13.05 -21.25
CA THR A 239 3.38 -11.67 -21.65
C THR A 239 4.78 -11.28 -21.23
N MET A 240 5.55 -10.66 -22.13
CA MET A 240 6.96 -10.37 -21.90
C MET A 240 7.40 -9.05 -22.54
N PRO A 241 8.41 -8.38 -22.01
CA PRO A 241 9.01 -7.24 -22.68
C PRO A 241 9.80 -7.68 -23.92
N GLU A 242 9.69 -6.89 -25.00
CA GLU A 242 10.48 -7.07 -26.21
C GLU A 242 11.73 -6.16 -26.14
N LYS A 243 12.82 -6.70 -25.56
CA LYS A 243 14.08 -5.98 -25.35
C LYS A 243 15.27 -6.84 -25.73
N GLU A 244 16.39 -6.16 -26.04
CA GLU A 244 17.67 -6.83 -26.25
C GLU A 244 18.08 -7.64 -25.01
N GLY A 245 18.48 -8.89 -25.20
CA GLY A 245 18.85 -9.81 -24.14
C GLY A 245 17.72 -10.62 -23.52
N ILE A 246 16.44 -10.31 -23.82
CA ILE A 246 15.31 -11.09 -23.39
C ILE A 246 15.03 -12.23 -24.36
N ILE A 247 14.96 -13.44 -23.81
CA ILE A 247 14.64 -14.65 -24.59
C ILE A 247 13.13 -14.91 -24.49
N ILE A 248 12.42 -14.64 -25.61
CA ILE A 248 10.98 -14.91 -25.72
C ILE A 248 10.80 -16.40 -26.01
N PRO A 249 10.04 -17.15 -25.18
CA PRO A 249 9.78 -18.56 -25.44
C PRO A 249 8.86 -18.74 -26.63
N THR A 250 8.92 -19.89 -27.24
CA THR A 250 7.94 -20.29 -28.25
C THR A 250 6.70 -20.94 -27.60
N GLU A 251 5.54 -20.86 -28.26
CA GLU A 251 4.34 -21.56 -27.84
C GLU A 251 4.57 -23.06 -27.71
N GLN A 252 5.43 -23.64 -28.60
CA GLN A 252 5.76 -25.06 -28.55
C GLN A 252 6.52 -25.43 -27.27
N GLN A 253 7.45 -24.60 -26.79
CA GLN A 253 8.14 -24.86 -25.51
C GLN A 253 7.18 -24.90 -24.32
N LEU A 254 6.17 -24.03 -24.31
CA LEU A 254 5.14 -24.04 -23.27
C LEU A 254 4.23 -25.28 -23.40
N LEU A 255 3.87 -25.66 -24.63
CA LEU A 255 3.11 -26.90 -24.88
C LEU A 255 3.91 -28.15 -24.46
N ASP A 256 5.21 -28.17 -24.69
CA ASP A 256 6.07 -29.27 -24.26
C ASP A 256 6.09 -29.39 -22.74
N ILE A 257 6.18 -28.29 -22.01
CA ILE A 257 6.08 -28.26 -20.53
C ILE A 257 4.69 -28.75 -20.07
N ILE A 258 3.59 -28.22 -20.67
CA ILE A 258 2.22 -28.66 -20.31
C ILE A 258 2.03 -30.17 -20.51
N ASN A 259 2.68 -30.74 -21.52
CA ASN A 259 2.57 -32.16 -21.85
C ASN A 259 3.64 -33.03 -21.23
N ASP A 260 4.56 -32.46 -20.44
CA ASP A 260 5.62 -33.22 -19.78
C ASP A 260 5.04 -34.20 -18.74
N ALA A 261 5.20 -35.49 -19.01
CA ALA A 261 4.74 -36.56 -18.12
C ALA A 261 5.46 -36.55 -16.75
N SER A 262 6.62 -35.89 -16.63
CA SER A 262 7.33 -35.79 -15.36
C SER A 262 6.57 -34.97 -14.31
N LEU A 263 5.69 -34.08 -14.73
CA LEU A 263 4.80 -33.30 -13.85
C LEU A 263 3.86 -34.21 -13.03
N GLU A 264 3.52 -35.38 -13.52
CA GLU A 264 2.71 -36.38 -12.77
C GLU A 264 3.48 -36.98 -11.58
N ASN A 265 4.81 -36.86 -11.51
CA ASN A 265 5.68 -37.49 -10.50
C ASN A 265 6.28 -36.48 -9.49
N VAL A 266 5.63 -35.33 -9.28
CA VAL A 266 6.09 -34.34 -8.29
C VAL A 266 5.99 -34.90 -6.88
N ALA A 267 6.99 -34.61 -6.03
CA ALA A 267 6.97 -35.02 -4.64
C ALA A 267 5.87 -34.31 -3.84
N PRO A 268 5.30 -34.95 -2.81
CA PRO A 268 4.31 -34.28 -1.94
C PRO A 268 4.94 -33.10 -1.21
N TYR A 269 4.08 -32.12 -0.88
CA TYR A 269 4.47 -31.02 -0.01
C TYR A 269 4.73 -31.51 1.41
N VAL A 270 5.73 -30.92 2.07
CA VAL A 270 6.08 -31.22 3.47
C VAL A 270 6.02 -29.90 4.25
N ASP A 271 5.09 -29.83 5.20
CA ASP A 271 5.00 -28.68 6.10
C ASP A 271 6.09 -28.82 7.19
N THR A 272 7.07 -27.93 7.13
CA THR A 272 8.19 -27.90 8.10
C THR A 272 7.94 -26.94 9.25
N TYR A 273 6.81 -26.23 9.23
CA TYR A 273 6.46 -25.27 10.27
C TYR A 273 6.35 -25.94 11.65
N LYS A 274 6.99 -25.30 12.61
CA LYS A 274 6.87 -25.64 14.03
C LYS A 274 6.37 -24.42 14.77
N ASP A 275 5.24 -24.56 15.43
CA ASP A 275 4.74 -23.50 16.27
C ASP A 275 5.69 -23.26 17.45
N ARG A 276 6.22 -22.06 17.57
CA ARG A 276 7.11 -21.60 18.64
C ARG A 276 6.63 -20.26 19.13
N GLU A 277 6.74 -20.04 20.44
CA GLU A 277 6.46 -18.73 20.99
C GLU A 277 7.50 -17.72 20.51
N LEU A 278 7.06 -16.46 20.30
CA LEU A 278 7.97 -15.35 19.96
C LEU A 278 8.93 -15.08 21.11
N VAL A 279 8.38 -15.04 22.32
CA VAL A 279 9.11 -14.82 23.57
C VAL A 279 8.47 -15.70 24.65
N ASP A 280 9.26 -16.06 25.67
CA ASP A 280 8.74 -16.70 26.87
C ASP A 280 8.23 -15.60 27.83
N PRO A 281 6.91 -15.41 27.94
CA PRO A 281 6.34 -14.30 28.70
C PRO A 281 6.61 -14.39 30.20
N ASP A 282 6.96 -15.57 30.72
CA ASP A 282 7.27 -15.79 32.14
C ASP A 282 8.69 -15.35 32.50
N LYS A 283 9.56 -15.14 31.52
CA LYS A 283 10.91 -14.63 31.70
C LYS A 283 11.02 -13.13 31.62
N ILE A 284 9.93 -12.43 31.32
CA ILE A 284 9.93 -10.98 31.21
C ILE A 284 9.67 -10.33 32.57
N ASN A 285 10.63 -9.55 33.05
CA ASN A 285 10.47 -8.77 34.27
C ASN A 285 9.78 -7.44 33.94
N ALA A 286 8.49 -7.35 34.22
CA ALA A 286 7.70 -6.17 33.95
C ALA A 286 8.26 -4.91 34.64
N GLY A 287 8.27 -3.78 33.95
CA GLY A 287 8.45 -2.48 34.56
C GLY A 287 7.15 -1.95 35.16
N THR A 288 7.10 -0.67 35.48
CA THR A 288 5.89 -0.03 36.04
C THR A 288 5.66 1.34 35.40
N ILE A 289 4.41 1.74 35.31
CA ILE A 289 4.02 3.12 34.98
C ILE A 289 4.23 3.97 36.23
N ILE A 290 5.18 4.91 36.16
CA ILE A 290 5.53 5.79 37.29
C ILE A 290 4.85 7.17 37.23
N SER A 291 4.31 7.55 36.07
CA SER A 291 3.59 8.82 35.90
C SER A 291 2.51 8.70 34.83
N LYS A 292 1.38 9.36 35.08
CA LYS A 292 0.30 9.55 34.11
C LYS A 292 -0.03 11.05 34.04
N ARG A 293 -0.12 11.57 32.83
CA ARG A 293 -0.44 12.98 32.56
C ARG A 293 -1.50 13.06 31.47
N ASP A 294 -2.62 13.63 31.77
CA ASP A 294 -3.67 13.86 30.77
C ASP A 294 -3.27 14.99 29.81
N ILE A 295 -3.67 14.84 28.55
CA ILE A 295 -3.53 15.83 27.48
C ILE A 295 -4.96 16.15 26.98
N PRO A 296 -5.68 17.03 27.71
CA PRO A 296 -7.10 17.24 27.48
C PRO A 296 -7.42 17.85 26.11
N GLU A 297 -6.49 18.60 25.51
CA GLU A 297 -6.65 19.25 24.20
C GLU A 297 -6.92 18.25 23.08
N VAL A 298 -6.39 17.04 23.21
CA VAL A 298 -6.56 15.95 22.23
C VAL A 298 -7.21 14.71 22.81
N GLY A 299 -7.63 14.77 24.08
CA GLY A 299 -8.23 13.63 24.79
C GLY A 299 -7.31 12.40 24.82
N ALA A 300 -6.04 12.61 25.09
CA ALA A 300 -4.99 11.58 25.19
C ALA A 300 -4.37 11.57 26.58
N GLN A 301 -3.59 10.52 26.88
CA GLN A 301 -2.84 10.40 28.14
C GLN A 301 -1.38 10.07 27.81
N GLU A 302 -0.44 10.76 28.49
CA GLU A 302 0.97 10.43 28.47
C GLU A 302 1.32 9.57 29.69
N LEU A 303 1.95 8.45 29.45
CA LEU A 303 2.49 7.53 30.44
C LEU A 303 4.01 7.61 30.42
N THR A 304 4.63 7.61 31.61
CA THR A 304 6.09 7.44 31.75
C THR A 304 6.36 6.14 32.48
N LEU A 305 7.21 5.30 31.91
CA LEU A 305 7.59 4.02 32.49
C LEU A 305 8.85 4.16 33.36
N SER A 306 9.05 3.21 34.26
CA SER A 306 10.21 3.16 35.18
C SER A 306 11.57 3.13 34.48
N ASN A 307 11.62 2.66 33.23
CA ASN A 307 12.82 2.65 32.37
C ASN A 307 12.95 3.91 31.48
N GLY A 308 12.10 4.92 31.67
CA GLY A 308 12.14 6.20 30.94
C GLY A 308 11.36 6.26 29.64
N ILE A 309 10.79 5.16 29.20
CA ILE A 309 9.94 5.13 27.99
C ILE A 309 8.71 6.01 28.17
N LYS A 310 8.36 6.76 27.11
CA LYS A 310 7.15 7.56 27.02
C LYS A 310 6.14 6.91 26.09
N VAL A 311 4.90 6.80 26.55
CA VAL A 311 3.79 6.24 25.77
C VAL A 311 2.63 7.21 25.79
N ILE A 312 2.08 7.50 24.61
CA ILE A 312 0.86 8.28 24.45
C ILE A 312 -0.28 7.34 24.06
N THR A 313 -1.35 7.38 24.81
CA THR A 313 -2.54 6.58 24.53
C THR A 313 -3.74 7.47 24.27
N LYS A 314 -4.54 7.14 23.24
CA LYS A 314 -5.82 7.78 22.99
C LYS A 314 -6.87 6.71 22.67
N HIS A 315 -7.78 6.51 23.61
CA HIS A 315 -8.92 5.65 23.37
C HIS A 315 -9.91 6.31 22.42
N THR A 316 -10.42 5.53 21.45
CA THR A 316 -11.46 5.91 20.50
C THR A 316 -12.41 4.74 20.24
N ASP A 317 -13.61 5.03 19.73
CA ASP A 317 -14.61 4.04 19.32
C ASP A 317 -14.93 4.10 17.81
N PHE A 318 -14.03 4.68 17.00
CA PHE A 318 -14.23 4.84 15.56
C PHE A 318 -14.20 3.51 14.81
N LYS A 319 -13.42 2.55 15.31
CA LYS A 319 -13.38 1.16 14.86
C LYS A 319 -13.49 0.24 16.07
N ASN A 320 -14.18 -0.88 15.91
CA ASN A 320 -14.40 -1.81 17.03
C ASN A 320 -13.24 -2.77 17.26
N ASP A 321 -12.46 -3.05 16.21
CA ASP A 321 -11.42 -4.09 16.20
C ASP A 321 -10.08 -3.55 15.68
N GLU A 322 -9.70 -2.33 16.10
CA GLU A 322 -8.49 -1.67 15.63
C GLU A 322 -7.84 -0.81 16.70
N VAL A 323 -6.54 -1.02 16.89
CA VAL A 323 -5.63 -0.09 17.57
C VAL A 323 -4.48 0.20 16.61
N LEU A 324 -4.30 1.46 16.23
CA LEU A 324 -3.16 1.92 15.46
C LEU A 324 -1.98 2.19 16.40
N PHE A 325 -0.79 1.90 15.91
CA PHE A 325 0.45 2.04 16.63
C PHE A 325 1.49 2.78 15.81
N ALA A 326 2.26 3.66 16.46
CA ALA A 326 3.52 4.20 15.97
C ALA A 326 4.51 4.30 17.11
N ALA A 327 5.80 4.19 16.79
CA ALA A 327 6.88 4.60 17.67
C ALA A 327 7.88 5.40 16.84
N GLN A 328 8.42 6.48 17.39
CA GLN A 328 9.25 7.40 16.62
C GLN A 328 10.36 8.00 17.47
N SER A 329 11.58 8.00 16.93
CA SER A 329 12.74 8.70 17.44
C SER A 329 13.36 9.56 16.34
N LYS A 330 14.12 10.57 16.72
CA LYS A 330 14.89 11.41 15.80
C LYS A 330 16.27 10.84 15.60
N GLY A 331 16.82 11.02 14.38
CA GLY A 331 18.17 10.53 14.04
C GLY A 331 18.22 10.13 12.57
N GLY A 332 17.77 8.94 12.29
CA GLY A 332 17.71 8.40 10.93
C GLY A 332 19.07 8.28 10.26
N MET A 333 19.03 8.28 8.94
CA MET A 333 20.24 8.17 8.13
C MET A 333 21.13 9.42 8.18
N SER A 334 20.61 10.56 8.65
CA SER A 334 21.40 11.79 8.82
C SER A 334 22.60 11.63 9.77
N LEU A 335 22.58 10.62 10.62
CA LEU A 335 23.67 10.32 11.56
C LEU A 335 24.82 9.52 10.94
N TYR A 336 24.67 9.07 9.70
CA TYR A 336 25.65 8.23 8.99
C TYR A 336 26.33 8.98 7.86
N TYR A 337 27.47 8.46 7.42
CA TYR A 337 28.18 8.98 6.24
C TYR A 337 27.59 8.38 4.95
N GLU A 338 27.87 9.03 3.83
CA GLU A 338 27.37 8.59 2.50
C GLU A 338 27.68 7.13 2.19
N CYS A 339 28.84 6.60 2.61
CA CYS A 339 29.19 5.19 2.39
C CYS A 339 28.29 4.18 3.11
N ASP A 340 27.54 4.62 4.13
CA ASP A 340 26.62 3.78 4.89
C ASP A 340 25.18 3.81 4.37
N LEU A 341 24.83 4.79 3.51
CA LEU A 341 23.43 5.06 3.12
C LEU A 341 22.78 3.89 2.41
N ALA A 342 23.52 3.21 1.53
CA ALA A 342 23.00 2.03 0.86
C ALA A 342 22.65 0.92 1.85
N SER A 343 23.56 0.60 2.77
CA SER A 343 23.30 -0.41 3.82
C SER A 343 22.19 0.02 4.77
N GLY A 344 22.11 1.29 5.13
CA GLY A 344 21.08 1.83 6.01
C GLY A 344 19.68 1.80 5.41
N LEU A 345 19.55 2.05 4.12
CA LEU A 345 18.26 1.98 3.41
C LEU A 345 17.64 0.57 3.46
N PHE A 346 18.48 -0.47 3.48
CA PHE A 346 18.03 -1.86 3.54
C PHE A 346 18.06 -2.46 4.95
N ALA A 347 18.50 -1.72 5.97
CA ALA A 347 18.73 -2.25 7.30
C ALA A 347 17.46 -2.86 7.94
N THR A 348 16.33 -2.18 7.83
CA THR A 348 15.06 -2.65 8.38
C THR A 348 14.43 -3.76 7.57
N ASP A 349 14.51 -3.69 6.25
CA ASP A 349 13.97 -4.72 5.35
C ASP A 349 14.71 -6.05 5.51
N LEU A 350 16.03 -6.01 5.59
CA LEU A 350 16.85 -7.21 5.80
C LEU A 350 16.58 -7.87 7.17
N VAL A 351 16.35 -7.07 8.22
CA VAL A 351 16.00 -7.62 9.55
C VAL A 351 14.59 -8.19 9.56
N ASP A 352 13.62 -7.50 8.99
CA ASP A 352 12.23 -7.97 8.91
C ASP A 352 12.12 -9.28 8.12
N ARG A 353 12.75 -9.33 6.95
CA ARG A 353 12.78 -10.52 6.08
C ARG A 353 13.61 -11.67 6.64
N ALA A 354 14.48 -11.45 7.61
CA ALA A 354 15.17 -12.52 8.31
C ALA A 354 14.27 -13.27 9.31
N GLY A 355 13.13 -12.66 9.68
CA GLY A 355 12.27 -13.17 10.73
C GLY A 355 12.70 -12.71 12.12
N ILE A 356 12.25 -13.37 13.16
CA ILE A 356 12.45 -12.94 14.56
C ILE A 356 12.86 -14.11 15.43
N GLY A 357 13.90 -13.91 16.24
CA GLY A 357 14.37 -14.91 17.18
C GLY A 357 14.68 -16.25 16.51
N GLU A 358 13.94 -17.29 16.88
CA GLU A 358 14.06 -18.62 16.28
C GLU A 358 13.16 -18.85 15.06
N LEU A 359 12.24 -17.94 14.78
CA LEU A 359 11.32 -18.03 13.63
C LEU A 359 11.94 -17.32 12.42
N ASP A 360 12.16 -18.08 11.36
CA ASP A 360 12.41 -17.50 10.04
C ASP A 360 11.15 -16.80 9.51
N PHE A 361 11.29 -16.01 8.44
CA PHE A 361 10.19 -15.22 7.89
C PHE A 361 8.97 -16.09 7.53
N SER A 362 9.17 -17.22 6.86
CA SER A 362 8.08 -18.11 6.46
C SER A 362 7.33 -18.69 7.67
N SER A 363 8.06 -19.07 8.72
CA SER A 363 7.45 -19.55 9.97
C SER A 363 6.69 -18.45 10.70
N LEU A 364 7.22 -17.23 10.68
CA LEU A 364 6.59 -16.06 11.26
C LEU A 364 5.30 -15.71 10.50
N GLU A 365 5.31 -15.67 9.16
CA GLU A 365 4.11 -15.48 8.34
C GLU A 365 3.02 -16.51 8.66
N LYS A 366 3.37 -17.79 8.76
CA LYS A 366 2.41 -18.85 9.14
C LYS A 366 1.81 -18.62 10.53
N LYS A 367 2.62 -18.16 11.49
CA LYS A 367 2.13 -17.81 12.85
C LYS A 367 1.22 -16.58 12.84
N MET A 368 1.50 -15.62 11.99
CA MET A 368 0.72 -14.38 11.85
C MET A 368 -0.57 -14.56 11.05
N GLN A 369 -0.71 -15.63 10.27
CA GLN A 369 -1.81 -15.83 9.31
C GLN A 369 -3.20 -15.68 9.96
N SER A 370 -3.37 -16.11 11.21
CA SER A 370 -4.62 -15.99 11.97
C SER A 370 -4.70 -14.75 12.85
N LYS A 371 -3.67 -13.91 12.90
CA LYS A 371 -3.60 -12.73 13.76
C LYS A 371 -3.92 -11.45 12.98
N LYS A 372 -4.55 -10.51 13.64
CA LYS A 372 -4.59 -9.11 13.19
C LYS A 372 -3.61 -8.34 14.08
N ALA A 373 -2.36 -8.50 13.82
CA ALA A 373 -1.29 -7.79 14.51
C ALA A 373 -0.09 -7.72 13.58
N GLY A 374 0.43 -6.53 13.36
CA GLY A 374 1.61 -6.30 12.54
C GLY A 374 2.37 -5.08 13.01
N VAL A 375 3.68 -5.14 12.94
CA VAL A 375 4.59 -4.04 13.21
C VAL A 375 5.75 -4.09 12.23
N VAL A 376 6.11 -2.95 11.66
CA VAL A 376 7.18 -2.82 10.67
C VAL A 376 8.16 -1.74 11.16
N PRO A 377 9.46 -2.05 11.27
CA PRO A 377 10.48 -1.06 11.56
C PRO A 377 10.77 -0.20 10.31
N TYR A 378 11.18 1.05 10.54
CA TYR A 378 11.65 1.92 9.47
C TYR A 378 12.82 2.79 9.94
N ILE A 379 13.69 3.17 9.00
CA ILE A 379 14.70 4.21 9.14
C ILE A 379 14.52 5.17 7.97
N SER A 380 14.23 6.43 8.26
CA SER A 380 14.11 7.50 7.27
C SER A 380 15.35 8.40 7.28
N GLN A 381 15.30 9.51 6.56
CA GLN A 381 16.40 10.47 6.51
C GLN A 381 16.73 11.05 7.91
N ILE A 382 15.70 11.37 8.71
CA ILE A 382 15.84 12.12 9.97
C ILE A 382 15.19 11.43 11.17
N ALA A 383 14.65 10.23 11.00
CA ALA A 383 13.94 9.51 12.04
C ALA A 383 14.02 8.01 11.83
N GLU A 384 13.87 7.25 12.89
CA GLU A 384 13.60 5.83 12.90
C GLU A 384 12.38 5.51 13.77
N GLY A 385 11.80 4.34 13.56
CA GLY A 385 10.65 3.96 14.36
C GLY A 385 10.00 2.67 13.93
N PHE A 386 8.78 2.53 14.40
CA PHE A 386 7.88 1.42 14.03
C PHE A 386 6.51 1.96 13.67
N GLN A 387 5.85 1.29 12.76
CA GLN A 387 4.44 1.51 12.44
C GLN A 387 3.71 0.17 12.49
N GLY A 388 2.45 0.20 12.91
CA GLY A 388 1.70 -1.03 12.98
C GLY A 388 0.26 -0.87 13.44
N SER A 389 -0.42 -2.00 13.60
CA SER A 389 -1.77 -2.04 14.13
C SER A 389 -2.08 -3.43 14.68
N PHE A 390 -3.06 -3.50 15.55
CA PHE A 390 -3.56 -4.78 16.07
C PHE A 390 -5.04 -4.74 16.42
N ALA A 391 -5.66 -5.91 16.41
CA ALA A 391 -6.97 -6.09 17.04
C ALA A 391 -6.80 -6.24 18.56
N PRO A 392 -7.72 -5.73 19.40
CA PRO A 392 -7.61 -5.87 20.86
C PRO A 392 -7.36 -7.29 21.36
N LYS A 393 -7.95 -8.29 20.71
CA LYS A 393 -7.74 -9.72 21.05
C LYS A 393 -6.33 -10.25 20.77
N ASP A 394 -5.60 -9.61 19.86
CA ASP A 394 -4.24 -9.99 19.43
C ASP A 394 -3.16 -9.08 20.05
N ALA A 395 -3.52 -8.26 21.05
CA ALA A 395 -2.62 -7.28 21.68
C ALA A 395 -1.36 -7.96 22.26
N GLU A 396 -1.49 -9.08 23.00
CA GLU A 396 -0.33 -9.74 23.57
C GLU A 396 0.66 -10.20 22.50
N PHE A 397 0.16 -10.77 21.38
CA PHE A 397 1.00 -11.16 20.27
C PHE A 397 1.71 -9.95 19.65
N PHE A 398 1.00 -8.83 19.46
CA PHE A 398 1.58 -7.59 18.96
C PHE A 398 2.73 -7.11 19.84
N PHE A 399 2.55 -7.08 21.17
CA PHE A 399 3.58 -6.63 22.10
C PHE A 399 4.77 -7.58 22.16
N GLN A 400 4.57 -8.89 22.07
CA GLN A 400 5.63 -9.88 21.93
C GLN A 400 6.45 -9.64 20.65
N TYR A 401 5.77 -9.36 19.53
CA TYR A 401 6.40 -9.12 18.25
C TYR A 401 7.23 -7.82 18.28
N LEU A 402 6.66 -6.72 18.77
CA LEU A 402 7.37 -5.47 18.97
C LEU A 402 8.60 -5.61 19.90
N TYR A 403 8.43 -6.31 21.02
CA TYR A 403 9.50 -6.60 21.96
C TYR A 403 10.66 -7.35 21.30
N SER A 404 10.32 -8.32 20.44
CA SER A 404 11.31 -9.14 19.75
C SER A 404 12.16 -8.35 18.76
N PHE A 405 11.65 -7.33 18.13
CA PHE A 405 12.45 -6.43 17.28
C PHE A 405 13.57 -5.71 18.04
N PHE A 406 13.35 -5.39 19.30
CA PHE A 406 14.39 -4.79 20.15
C PHE A 406 15.36 -5.83 20.72
N THR A 407 14.90 -7.02 21.04
CA THR A 407 15.66 -7.99 21.85
C THR A 407 16.23 -9.17 21.08
N GLN A 408 15.64 -9.50 19.94
CA GLN A 408 15.96 -10.71 19.19
C GLN A 408 15.95 -10.48 17.66
N PRO A 409 16.54 -9.34 17.13
CA PRO A 409 16.66 -9.17 15.69
C PRO A 409 17.49 -10.33 15.11
N ARG A 410 16.99 -10.92 14.03
CA ARG A 410 17.63 -12.08 13.43
C ARG A 410 18.59 -11.67 12.31
N TYR A 411 19.75 -12.32 12.27
CA TYR A 411 20.72 -12.23 11.17
C TYR A 411 20.73 -13.54 10.39
N ASP A 412 20.41 -13.49 9.10
CA ASP A 412 20.35 -14.67 8.23
C ASP A 412 20.93 -14.36 6.86
N THR A 413 22.11 -14.90 6.56
CA THR A 413 22.84 -14.59 5.31
C THR A 413 22.10 -15.03 4.04
N ALA A 414 21.19 -16.00 4.13
CA ALA A 414 20.39 -16.41 2.97
C ALA A 414 19.40 -15.32 2.51
N VAL A 415 18.94 -14.50 3.45
CA VAL A 415 17.99 -13.39 3.18
C VAL A 415 18.63 -12.29 2.34
N TYR A 416 19.92 -12.01 2.54
CA TYR A 416 20.61 -10.97 1.76
C TYR A 416 20.54 -11.22 0.25
N ALA A 417 20.90 -12.42 -0.18
CA ALA A 417 20.84 -12.78 -1.60
C ALA A 417 19.43 -12.74 -2.17
N LEU A 418 18.42 -13.09 -1.34
CA LEU A 418 17.01 -13.03 -1.71
C LEU A 418 16.56 -11.57 -1.90
N VAL A 419 16.72 -10.72 -0.88
CA VAL A 419 16.27 -9.32 -0.91
C VAL A 419 16.99 -8.53 -2.01
N MET A 420 18.31 -8.68 -2.14
CA MET A 420 19.08 -8.00 -3.21
C MET A 420 18.64 -8.46 -4.60
N GLY A 421 18.41 -9.75 -4.77
CA GLY A 421 17.92 -10.30 -6.04
C GLY A 421 16.51 -9.83 -6.40
N GLU A 422 15.59 -9.81 -5.44
CA GLU A 422 14.23 -9.28 -5.63
C GLU A 422 14.26 -7.78 -5.95
N THR A 423 15.03 -7.00 -5.21
CA THR A 423 15.20 -5.56 -5.46
C THR A 423 15.75 -5.28 -6.84
N GLN A 424 16.78 -6.02 -7.27
CA GLN A 424 17.37 -5.86 -8.60
C GLN A 424 16.35 -6.12 -9.71
N GLU A 425 15.55 -7.17 -9.60
CA GLU A 425 14.50 -7.47 -10.58
C GLU A 425 13.38 -6.42 -10.56
N GLN A 426 12.97 -5.95 -9.37
CA GLN A 426 11.99 -4.87 -9.24
C GLN A 426 12.51 -3.56 -9.88
N LEU A 427 13.77 -3.20 -9.65
CA LEU A 427 14.38 -2.02 -10.27
C LEU A 427 14.40 -2.13 -11.79
N LYS A 428 14.69 -3.31 -12.36
CA LYS A 428 14.61 -3.52 -13.82
C LYS A 428 13.19 -3.28 -14.34
N MET A 429 12.17 -3.80 -13.64
CA MET A 429 10.77 -3.62 -14.02
C MET A 429 10.33 -2.15 -13.92
N ILE A 430 10.74 -1.45 -12.85
CA ILE A 430 10.47 -0.03 -12.65
C ILE A 430 11.14 0.81 -13.73
N LYS A 431 12.43 0.61 -13.95
CA LYS A 431 13.21 1.34 -14.97
C LYS A 431 12.73 1.09 -16.40
N ALA A 432 12.01 0.00 -16.64
CA ALA A 432 11.42 -0.30 -17.93
C ALA A 432 10.21 0.57 -18.27
N GLN A 433 9.55 1.14 -17.27
CA GLN A 433 8.33 1.93 -17.45
C GLN A 433 8.67 3.42 -17.67
N PRO A 434 8.24 4.04 -18.80
CA PRO A 434 8.55 5.44 -19.12
C PRO A 434 8.22 6.41 -18.01
N MET A 435 7.06 6.22 -17.37
CA MET A 435 6.57 7.08 -16.28
C MET A 435 7.52 7.08 -15.07
N TYR A 436 8.00 5.92 -14.65
CA TYR A 436 8.90 5.84 -13.48
C TYR A 436 10.26 6.45 -13.77
N LYS A 437 10.77 6.33 -15.01
CA LYS A 437 12.00 7.00 -15.43
C LYS A 437 11.84 8.53 -15.39
N PHE A 438 10.69 9.03 -15.85
CA PHE A 438 10.37 10.45 -15.78
C PHE A 438 10.27 10.96 -14.33
N ILE A 439 9.53 10.26 -13.46
CA ILE A 439 9.41 10.65 -12.05
C ILE A 439 10.76 10.57 -11.34
N GLY A 440 11.54 9.52 -11.61
CA GLY A 440 12.88 9.37 -11.05
C GLY A 440 13.79 10.54 -11.42
N GLU A 441 13.79 10.98 -12.68
CA GLU A 441 14.56 12.15 -13.13
C GLU A 441 14.06 13.45 -12.47
N LEU A 442 12.73 13.62 -12.34
CA LEU A 442 12.15 14.78 -11.67
C LEU A 442 12.62 14.86 -10.21
N LEU A 443 12.53 13.75 -9.47
CA LEU A 443 12.96 13.67 -8.07
C LEU A 443 14.48 13.86 -7.93
N SER A 444 15.28 13.19 -8.75
CA SER A 444 16.74 13.34 -8.72
C SER A 444 17.18 14.76 -8.99
N THR A 445 16.57 15.41 -9.98
CA THR A 445 16.88 16.80 -10.34
C THR A 445 16.44 17.75 -9.22
N SER A 446 15.26 17.57 -8.65
CA SER A 446 14.73 18.44 -7.59
C SER A 446 15.49 18.33 -6.27
N THR A 447 16.11 17.18 -5.99
CA THR A 447 16.95 16.96 -4.80
C THR A 447 18.43 17.13 -5.07
N GLN A 448 18.84 17.61 -6.23
CA GLN A 448 20.25 17.74 -6.64
C GLN A 448 21.05 16.42 -6.55
N ASN A 449 20.40 15.29 -6.82
CA ASN A 449 20.95 13.95 -6.62
C ASN A 449 21.55 13.79 -5.21
N ASP A 450 20.85 14.25 -4.20
CA ASP A 450 21.29 14.09 -2.81
C ASP A 450 21.18 12.61 -2.42
N PRO A 451 22.29 11.97 -1.99
CA PRO A 451 22.30 10.54 -1.67
C PRO A 451 21.40 10.17 -0.47
N TYR A 452 21.06 11.14 0.39
CA TYR A 452 20.13 10.91 1.50
C TYR A 452 18.65 10.78 1.07
N TYR A 453 18.31 11.21 -0.17
CA TYR A 453 16.95 11.11 -0.74
C TYR A 453 16.80 9.96 -1.75
N VAL A 454 17.79 9.06 -1.85
CA VAL A 454 17.67 7.88 -2.72
C VAL A 454 16.49 7.01 -2.30
N ASN A 455 15.70 6.62 -3.28
CA ASN A 455 14.55 5.72 -3.15
C ASN A 455 14.48 4.77 -4.35
N GLN A 456 13.48 3.91 -4.41
CA GLN A 456 13.34 2.93 -5.50
C GLN A 456 13.29 3.54 -6.91
N LEU A 457 12.83 4.79 -7.07
CA LEU A 457 12.73 5.47 -8.37
C LEU A 457 14.06 6.09 -8.81
N THR A 458 14.91 6.44 -7.86
CA THR A 458 16.20 7.14 -8.10
C THR A 458 17.42 6.24 -7.89
N MET A 459 17.23 5.03 -7.34
CA MET A 459 18.29 4.09 -7.02
C MET A 459 19.01 3.59 -8.28
N SER A 460 20.33 3.69 -8.26
CA SER A 460 21.18 3.08 -9.29
C SER A 460 21.64 1.67 -8.92
N ASP A 461 22.10 0.91 -9.92
CA ASP A 461 22.67 -0.42 -9.69
C ASP A 461 23.98 -0.34 -8.90
N GLU A 462 24.75 0.76 -9.09
CA GLU A 462 25.98 1.04 -8.34
C GLU A 462 25.68 1.36 -6.87
N PHE A 463 24.56 2.04 -6.57
CA PHE A 463 24.13 2.29 -5.20
C PHE A 463 23.69 0.97 -4.54
N LEU A 464 22.91 0.15 -5.24
CA LEU A 464 22.49 -1.16 -4.74
C LEU A 464 23.68 -2.09 -4.47
N ALA A 465 24.71 -2.04 -5.30
CA ALA A 465 25.92 -2.85 -5.13
C ALA A 465 26.77 -2.46 -3.90
N GLN A 466 26.51 -1.33 -3.26
CA GLN A 466 27.20 -0.89 -2.04
C GLN A 466 26.57 -1.45 -0.76
N VAL A 467 25.43 -2.12 -0.85
CA VAL A 467 24.77 -2.71 0.32
C VAL A 467 25.63 -3.80 0.93
N ASP A 468 26.04 -3.61 2.18
CA ASP A 468 26.73 -4.59 3.01
C ASP A 468 25.77 -5.07 4.12
N TYR A 469 25.52 -6.37 4.19
CA TYR A 469 24.54 -6.93 5.13
C TYR A 469 24.98 -6.82 6.58
N GLU A 470 26.25 -7.07 6.86
CA GLU A 470 26.76 -6.93 8.25
C GLU A 470 26.63 -5.47 8.71
N ARG A 471 26.97 -4.52 7.83
CA ARG A 471 26.82 -3.09 8.11
C ARG A 471 25.35 -2.69 8.28
N ALA A 472 24.46 -3.17 7.43
CA ALA A 472 23.01 -2.95 7.54
C ALA A 472 22.46 -3.44 8.89
N PHE A 473 22.86 -4.64 9.32
CA PHE A 473 22.46 -5.19 10.60
C PHE A 473 23.01 -4.36 11.79
N GLN A 474 24.26 -3.92 11.71
CA GLN A 474 24.85 -3.02 12.71
C GLN A 474 24.12 -1.67 12.78
N ILE A 475 23.74 -1.09 11.64
CA ILE A 475 22.95 0.15 11.60
C ILE A 475 21.61 -0.07 12.28
N TYR A 476 20.91 -1.16 11.97
CA TYR A 476 19.67 -1.52 12.66
C TYR A 476 19.87 -1.60 14.18
N GLN A 477 20.87 -2.36 14.63
CA GLN A 477 21.15 -2.48 16.07
C GLN A 477 21.45 -1.13 16.73
N GLN A 478 22.17 -0.23 16.05
CA GLN A 478 22.49 1.10 16.57
C GLN A 478 21.23 1.99 16.66
N ARG A 479 20.38 2.01 15.62
CA ARG A 479 19.18 2.85 15.61
C ARG A 479 18.12 2.40 16.61
N PHE A 480 18.03 1.11 16.88
CA PHE A 480 17.07 0.54 17.82
C PHE A 480 17.69 0.16 19.18
N ALA A 481 18.91 0.62 19.48
CA ALA A 481 19.63 0.29 20.71
C ALA A 481 18.96 0.83 21.98
N ASN A 482 18.32 1.99 21.92
CA ASN A 482 17.74 2.65 23.08
C ASN A 482 16.21 2.84 22.95
N PRO A 483 15.40 1.90 23.47
CA PRO A 483 13.95 2.01 23.42
C PRO A 483 13.37 3.27 24.08
N ALA A 484 14.07 3.88 25.05
CA ALA A 484 13.61 5.10 25.72
C ALA A 484 13.80 6.36 24.85
N ASP A 485 14.53 6.27 23.74
CA ASP A 485 14.64 7.39 22.79
C ASP A 485 13.36 7.62 22.02
N PHE A 486 12.61 6.54 21.77
CA PHE A 486 11.32 6.58 21.07
C PHE A 486 10.20 7.13 21.97
N THR A 487 9.23 7.78 21.34
CA THR A 487 7.88 7.98 21.90
C THR A 487 6.93 7.03 21.20
N TYR A 488 6.14 6.30 21.98
CA TYR A 488 5.20 5.27 21.52
C TYR A 488 3.78 5.82 21.53
N TYR A 489 2.99 5.51 20.51
CA TYR A 489 1.62 6.01 20.36
C TYR A 489 0.66 4.85 20.10
N PHE A 490 -0.45 4.83 20.85
CA PHE A 490 -1.54 3.87 20.65
C PHE A 490 -2.86 4.64 20.54
N VAL A 491 -3.53 4.48 19.41
CA VAL A 491 -4.81 5.16 19.14
C VAL A 491 -5.83 4.14 18.63
N GLY A 492 -6.96 4.00 19.30
CA GLY A 492 -8.00 3.07 18.89
C GLY A 492 -8.84 2.53 20.05
N ASN A 493 -9.52 1.42 19.79
CA ASN A 493 -10.40 0.77 20.74
C ASN A 493 -9.65 -0.27 21.57
N PHE A 494 -9.28 0.07 22.77
CA PHE A 494 -8.59 -0.82 23.72
C PHE A 494 -9.17 -0.69 25.12
N ASP A 495 -9.08 -1.77 25.90
CA ASP A 495 -9.27 -1.71 27.34
C ASP A 495 -8.01 -1.10 27.98
N GLU A 496 -8.17 -0.01 28.72
CA GLU A 496 -7.03 0.74 29.27
C GLU A 496 -6.19 -0.11 30.24
N ALA A 497 -6.81 -0.90 31.09
CA ALA A 497 -6.11 -1.71 32.07
C ALA A 497 -5.30 -2.82 31.39
N THR A 498 -5.86 -3.48 30.39
CA THR A 498 -5.20 -4.51 29.58
C THR A 498 -4.02 -3.92 28.80
N LEU A 499 -4.23 -2.78 28.14
CA LEU A 499 -3.16 -2.10 27.41
C LEU A 499 -2.01 -1.71 28.34
N HIS A 500 -2.30 -1.14 29.52
CA HIS A 500 -1.27 -0.78 30.52
C HIS A 500 -0.49 -2.01 30.99
N GLN A 501 -1.13 -3.16 31.23
CA GLN A 501 -0.43 -4.38 31.60
C GLN A 501 0.57 -4.83 30.50
N HIS A 502 0.18 -4.77 29.23
CA HIS A 502 1.10 -5.09 28.14
C HIS A 502 2.24 -4.08 28.01
N ILE A 503 1.96 -2.79 28.17
CA ILE A 503 2.96 -1.72 28.16
C ILE A 503 3.98 -1.96 29.30
N GLU A 504 3.53 -2.20 30.53
CA GLU A 504 4.41 -2.48 31.67
C GLU A 504 5.23 -3.74 31.47
N LYS A 505 4.60 -4.82 30.96
CA LYS A 505 5.25 -6.10 30.76
C LYS A 505 6.30 -6.04 29.66
N TYR A 506 5.98 -5.55 28.49
CA TYR A 506 6.84 -5.64 27.32
C TYR A 506 7.72 -4.38 27.13
N LEU A 507 7.15 -3.19 27.12
CA LEU A 507 7.94 -1.95 26.95
C LEU A 507 8.69 -1.62 28.23
N GLY A 508 8.05 -1.79 29.39
CA GLY A 508 8.67 -1.49 30.70
C GLY A 508 9.85 -2.39 31.06
N SER A 509 9.97 -3.56 30.44
CA SER A 509 11.07 -4.51 30.64
C SER A 509 12.29 -4.27 29.75
N LEU A 510 12.17 -3.41 28.72
CA LEU A 510 13.28 -3.12 27.80
C LEU A 510 14.40 -2.37 28.53
N SER A 511 15.64 -2.74 28.21
CA SER A 511 16.83 -2.03 28.72
C SER A 511 16.99 -0.71 28.00
N CYS A 512 17.07 0.36 28.76
CA CYS A 512 17.12 1.73 28.24
C CYS A 512 18.30 2.50 28.78
N THR A 513 18.72 3.54 28.06
CA THR A 513 19.65 4.58 28.50
C THR A 513 18.93 5.92 28.58
N ASN A 514 19.57 6.92 29.21
CA ASN A 514 19.02 8.29 29.25
C ASN A 514 19.50 9.15 28.07
N GLU A 515 20.20 8.57 27.12
CA GLU A 515 20.71 9.29 25.96
C GLU A 515 19.58 9.56 24.99
N LYS A 516 19.58 10.76 24.39
CA LYS A 516 18.68 11.20 23.36
C LYS A 516 19.50 11.62 22.16
N GLU A 517 19.07 11.17 21.00
CA GLU A 517 19.68 11.59 19.73
C GLU A 517 18.81 12.62 19.03
N ASP A 518 19.41 13.39 18.13
CA ASP A 518 18.70 14.28 17.21
C ASP A 518 19.33 14.15 15.82
N PHE A 519 18.61 14.50 14.80
CA PHE A 519 19.09 14.42 13.41
C PHE A 519 20.07 15.58 13.10
N LYS A 520 20.89 15.39 12.06
CA LYS A 520 21.78 16.41 11.50
C LYS A 520 21.16 17.01 10.25
N ALA A 521 20.88 18.31 10.28
CA ALA A 521 20.29 19.02 9.14
C ALA A 521 21.32 19.41 8.08
N ASP A 522 22.58 19.58 8.45
CA ASP A 522 23.68 20.07 7.61
C ASP A 522 24.23 19.05 6.60
N VAL A 523 23.76 17.81 6.65
CA VAL A 523 24.15 16.76 5.70
C VAL A 523 23.34 16.83 4.39
N PHE A 524 22.20 17.49 4.38
CA PHE A 524 21.31 17.56 3.20
C PHE A 524 21.71 18.71 2.27
N LYS A 525 21.62 18.46 0.95
CA LYS A 525 21.95 19.49 -0.06
C LYS A 525 20.89 20.57 -0.21
N GLY A 526 19.67 20.30 0.26
CA GLY A 526 18.50 21.16 0.03
C GLY A 526 18.04 21.15 -1.43
N PHE A 527 17.18 22.10 -1.79
CA PHE A 527 16.62 22.20 -3.13
C PHE A 527 17.49 23.10 -4.03
N PRO A 528 17.48 22.88 -5.38
CA PRO A 528 18.23 23.70 -6.31
C PRO A 528 17.70 25.13 -6.31
N LYS A 529 18.60 26.12 -6.36
CA LYS A 529 18.25 27.53 -6.53
C LYS A 529 18.27 27.91 -8.00
N GLY A 530 17.30 28.71 -8.43
CA GLY A 530 17.16 29.14 -9.82
C GLY A 530 16.32 28.14 -10.65
N ILE A 531 16.49 28.20 -11.95
CA ILE A 531 15.74 27.38 -12.91
C ILE A 531 16.61 26.19 -13.32
N VAL A 532 16.06 24.98 -13.13
CA VAL A 532 16.66 23.74 -13.62
C VAL A 532 15.66 23.04 -14.53
N GLU A 533 16.03 22.82 -15.79
CA GLU A 533 15.17 22.17 -16.79
C GLU A 533 15.93 21.00 -17.42
N ASN A 534 15.25 19.85 -17.52
CA ASN A 534 15.75 18.62 -18.11
C ASN A 534 14.70 18.00 -19.04
N ASP A 535 15.18 17.30 -20.09
CA ASP A 535 14.35 16.49 -20.98
C ASP A 535 14.72 15.02 -20.86
N VAL A 536 13.69 14.17 -20.76
CA VAL A 536 13.82 12.71 -20.77
C VAL A 536 13.19 12.16 -22.03
N PHE A 537 13.95 11.38 -22.80
CA PHE A 537 13.48 10.76 -24.04
C PHE A 537 13.29 9.26 -23.81
N VAL A 538 12.00 8.83 -23.65
CA VAL A 538 11.66 7.45 -23.31
C VAL A 538 10.22 7.15 -23.73
N GLY A 539 9.95 5.89 -24.07
CA GLY A 539 8.63 5.42 -24.50
C GLY A 539 8.38 5.57 -25.98
N THR A 540 7.44 4.78 -26.49
CA THR A 540 7.12 4.69 -27.92
C THR A 540 5.86 5.48 -28.28
N GLU A 541 4.97 5.74 -27.33
CA GLU A 541 3.73 6.48 -27.51
C GLU A 541 3.94 7.96 -27.81
N GLU A 542 3.03 8.55 -28.59
CA GLU A 542 3.02 10.00 -28.85
C GLU A 542 2.45 10.81 -27.66
N GLN A 543 2.96 10.55 -26.49
CA GLN A 543 2.58 11.20 -25.24
C GLN A 543 3.81 11.80 -24.58
N SER A 544 3.64 12.96 -23.99
CA SER A 544 4.63 13.62 -23.14
C SER A 544 4.07 13.82 -21.74
N TRP A 545 4.96 13.91 -20.78
CA TRP A 545 4.66 14.31 -19.40
C TRP A 545 5.47 15.55 -19.07
N VAL A 546 4.88 16.44 -18.31
CA VAL A 546 5.54 17.63 -17.76
C VAL A 546 5.44 17.57 -16.26
N GLY A 547 6.57 17.68 -15.58
CA GLY A 547 6.70 17.78 -14.14
C GLY A 547 7.34 19.12 -13.77
N ILE A 548 6.73 19.87 -12.88
CA ILE A 548 7.26 21.14 -12.39
C ILE A 548 7.23 21.09 -10.87
N MET A 549 8.40 21.28 -10.24
CA MET A 549 8.52 21.33 -8.78
C MET A 549 9.03 22.69 -8.34
N PHE A 550 8.39 23.22 -7.31
CA PHE A 550 8.84 24.39 -6.57
C PHE A 550 9.11 23.95 -5.13
N SER A 551 10.17 24.46 -4.53
CA SER A 551 10.45 24.30 -3.12
C SER A 551 11.02 25.58 -2.55
N GLU A 552 10.48 26.03 -1.43
CA GLU A 552 10.85 27.29 -0.81
C GLU A 552 10.81 27.20 0.71
N GLU A 553 11.72 27.89 1.35
CA GLU A 553 11.67 28.11 2.79
C GLU A 553 10.49 29.04 3.14
N PHE A 554 9.84 28.77 4.28
CA PHE A 554 8.77 29.64 4.76
C PHE A 554 8.79 29.75 6.29
N GLU A 555 8.15 30.76 6.84
CA GLU A 555 8.01 30.91 8.28
C GLU A 555 7.02 29.88 8.83
N TRP A 556 7.52 28.97 9.66
CA TRP A 556 6.73 27.90 10.26
C TRP A 556 5.77 28.43 11.33
N ASN A 557 4.52 28.59 10.99
CA ASN A 557 3.44 28.91 11.92
C ASN A 557 2.11 28.33 11.42
N ALA A 558 1.11 28.26 12.28
CA ALA A 558 -0.18 27.64 11.97
C ALA A 558 -0.92 28.40 10.84
N LYS A 559 -0.81 29.72 10.79
CA LYS A 559 -1.45 30.52 9.75
C LYS A 559 -0.89 30.20 8.36
N ASN A 560 0.42 30.16 8.22
CA ASN A 560 1.08 29.86 6.94
C ASN A 560 0.78 28.45 6.46
N ARG A 561 0.78 27.45 7.36
CA ARG A 561 0.38 26.08 7.00
C ARG A 561 -1.08 26.01 6.53
N MET A 562 -1.98 26.76 7.19
CA MET A 562 -3.38 26.84 6.76
C MET A 562 -3.50 27.49 5.38
N ILE A 563 -2.72 28.53 5.11
CA ILE A 563 -2.66 29.20 3.80
C ILE A 563 -2.18 28.22 2.73
N ILE A 564 -1.10 27.47 2.97
CA ILE A 564 -0.58 26.48 2.02
C ILE A 564 -1.66 25.47 1.66
N ASN A 565 -2.38 24.92 2.63
CA ASN A 565 -3.46 23.97 2.39
C ASN A 565 -4.59 24.59 1.53
N GLN A 566 -4.97 25.85 1.79
CA GLN A 566 -5.99 26.54 1.00
C GLN A 566 -5.51 26.88 -0.41
N ILE A 567 -4.24 27.22 -0.58
CA ILE A 567 -3.62 27.43 -1.90
C ILE A 567 -3.65 26.12 -2.70
N SER A 568 -3.23 25.03 -2.10
CA SER A 568 -3.21 23.70 -2.74
C SER A 568 -4.57 23.34 -3.35
N GLU A 569 -5.62 23.41 -2.56
CA GLU A 569 -6.98 23.08 -3.00
C GLU A 569 -7.49 24.07 -4.08
N ALA A 570 -7.24 25.36 -3.90
CA ALA A 570 -7.70 26.37 -4.86
C ALA A 570 -6.96 26.29 -6.21
N LEU A 571 -5.65 26.05 -6.19
CA LEU A 571 -4.84 25.87 -7.40
C LEU A 571 -5.21 24.58 -8.14
N SER A 572 -5.50 23.48 -7.43
CA SER A 572 -5.95 22.23 -8.03
C SER A 572 -7.23 22.46 -8.86
N ILE A 573 -8.21 23.19 -8.31
CA ILE A 573 -9.44 23.53 -9.03
C ILE A 573 -9.12 24.40 -10.26
N GLU A 574 -8.29 25.41 -10.12
CA GLU A 574 -7.99 26.35 -11.21
C GLU A 574 -7.18 25.70 -12.33
N LEU A 575 -6.28 24.76 -12.01
CA LEU A 575 -5.55 23.95 -12.98
C LEU A 575 -6.52 23.08 -13.79
N ILE A 576 -7.43 22.36 -13.15
CA ILE A 576 -8.44 21.54 -13.83
C ILE A 576 -9.28 22.41 -14.77
N GLU A 577 -9.85 23.51 -14.28
CA GLU A 577 -10.67 24.42 -15.09
C GLU A 577 -9.92 25.00 -16.30
N THR A 578 -8.64 25.27 -16.15
CA THR A 578 -7.87 25.98 -17.18
C THR A 578 -7.24 25.02 -18.18
N ILE A 579 -6.42 24.06 -17.73
CA ILE A 579 -5.64 23.23 -18.67
C ILE A 579 -6.40 22.02 -19.17
N ARG A 580 -7.33 21.47 -18.38
CA ARG A 580 -8.20 20.38 -18.81
C ARG A 580 -9.43 20.88 -19.56
N GLU A 581 -10.26 21.73 -18.95
CA GLU A 581 -11.57 22.08 -19.50
C GLU A 581 -11.48 23.12 -20.62
N LYS A 582 -10.76 24.25 -20.40
CA LYS A 582 -10.67 25.32 -21.39
C LYS A 582 -9.68 25.05 -22.51
N MET A 583 -8.54 24.44 -22.20
CA MET A 583 -7.49 24.18 -23.20
C MET A 583 -7.62 22.78 -23.83
N SER A 584 -8.36 21.87 -23.21
CA SER A 584 -8.56 20.48 -23.66
C SER A 584 -7.24 19.78 -24.00
N GLY A 585 -6.16 20.15 -23.32
CA GLY A 585 -4.81 19.69 -23.62
C GLY A 585 -4.31 18.58 -22.73
N VAL A 586 -5.06 18.30 -21.67
CA VAL A 586 -4.66 17.40 -20.57
C VAL A 586 -5.86 16.57 -20.12
N TYR A 587 -5.64 15.32 -19.73
CA TYR A 587 -6.71 14.48 -19.18
C TYR A 587 -6.90 14.72 -17.67
N SER A 588 -5.83 14.67 -16.88
CA SER A 588 -5.87 14.87 -15.43
C SER A 588 -4.59 15.56 -14.96
N PRO A 589 -4.62 16.89 -14.78
CA PRO A 589 -3.52 17.57 -14.12
C PRO A 589 -3.51 17.20 -12.62
N MET A 590 -2.34 16.93 -12.09
CA MET A 590 -2.11 16.69 -10.67
C MET A 590 -1.38 17.87 -10.07
N LEU A 591 -1.80 18.32 -8.90
CA LEU A 591 -1.07 19.24 -8.06
C LEU A 591 -1.01 18.65 -6.66
N ASP A 592 0.20 18.54 -6.13
CA ASP A 592 0.44 18.22 -4.74
C ASP A 592 1.25 19.35 -4.09
N MET A 593 0.86 19.76 -2.89
CA MET A 593 1.54 20.79 -2.13
C MET A 593 1.66 20.35 -0.67
N GLY A 594 2.87 20.04 -0.29
CA GLY A 594 3.23 19.62 1.06
C GLY A 594 4.09 20.64 1.80
N TYR A 595 4.26 20.45 3.10
CA TYR A 595 5.21 21.24 3.88
C TYR A 595 5.89 20.37 4.94
N SER A 596 7.12 20.72 5.26
CA SER A 596 7.93 20.08 6.30
C SER A 596 8.57 21.10 7.24
N LYS A 597 8.78 20.71 8.50
CA LYS A 597 9.57 21.49 9.45
C LYS A 597 11.04 21.06 9.40
N TYR A 598 11.30 19.81 9.09
CA TYR A 598 12.60 19.19 9.15
C TYR A 598 12.92 18.44 7.84
N PRO A 599 14.21 18.35 7.42
CA PRO A 599 15.41 18.90 8.07
C PRO A 599 15.49 20.43 8.05
N GLU A 600 14.84 21.08 7.09
CA GLU A 600 14.66 22.53 6.98
C GLU A 600 13.19 22.87 6.77
N THR A 601 12.79 24.06 7.21
CA THR A 601 11.40 24.49 7.07
C THR A 601 11.11 24.84 5.62
N SER A 602 10.37 24.02 4.93
CA SER A 602 10.04 24.19 3.52
C SER A 602 8.61 23.81 3.18
N PHE A 603 8.11 24.33 2.09
CA PHE A 603 6.98 23.76 1.37
C PHE A 603 7.38 23.40 -0.04
N GLU A 604 6.78 22.34 -0.55
CA GLU A 604 7.03 21.82 -1.88
C GLU A 604 5.74 21.82 -2.66
N THR A 605 5.82 22.14 -3.93
CA THR A 605 4.68 22.09 -4.85
C THR A 605 5.10 21.28 -6.07
N MET A 606 4.38 20.23 -6.38
CA MET A 606 4.57 19.42 -7.59
C MET A 606 3.35 19.58 -8.48
N VAL A 607 3.55 19.96 -9.72
CA VAL A 607 2.54 19.98 -10.79
C VAL A 607 2.94 18.97 -11.84
N MET A 608 2.09 18.00 -12.13
CA MET A 608 2.32 17.01 -13.19
C MET A 608 1.11 16.88 -14.10
N PHE A 609 1.37 16.68 -15.39
CA PHE A 609 0.31 16.39 -16.36
C PHE A 609 0.86 15.73 -17.62
N SER A 610 0.01 14.89 -18.24
CA SER A 610 0.30 14.31 -19.55
C SER A 610 -0.31 15.15 -20.67
N CYS A 611 0.35 15.22 -21.81
CA CYS A 611 -0.13 15.95 -22.99
C CYS A 611 0.49 15.44 -24.29
N SER A 612 0.02 15.96 -25.42
CA SER A 612 0.73 15.76 -26.69
C SER A 612 2.09 16.46 -26.66
N PRO A 613 3.15 15.87 -27.24
CA PRO A 613 4.51 16.46 -27.27
C PRO A 613 4.61 17.89 -27.78
N LYS A 614 3.71 18.29 -28.64
CA LYS A 614 3.64 19.67 -29.20
C LYS A 614 3.09 20.70 -28.23
N ASN A 615 2.51 20.26 -27.10
CA ASN A 615 1.81 21.12 -26.16
C ASN A 615 2.55 21.33 -24.85
N THR A 616 3.68 20.67 -24.60
CA THR A 616 4.44 20.73 -23.32
C THR A 616 4.70 22.17 -22.92
N ASP A 617 5.37 22.95 -23.73
CA ASP A 617 5.69 24.37 -23.44
C ASP A 617 4.44 25.25 -23.31
N LYS A 618 3.44 25.02 -24.16
CA LYS A 618 2.21 25.82 -24.12
C LYS A 618 1.46 25.62 -22.78
N LEU A 619 1.40 24.38 -22.33
CA LEU A 619 0.70 24.02 -21.07
C LEU A 619 1.54 24.38 -19.85
N ALA A 620 2.85 24.20 -19.87
CA ALA A 620 3.75 24.67 -18.82
C ALA A 620 3.61 26.20 -18.64
N LYS A 621 3.64 26.99 -19.74
CA LYS A 621 3.40 28.42 -19.68
C LYS A 621 2.02 28.79 -19.12
N ALA A 622 1.01 27.94 -19.34
CA ALA A 622 -0.30 28.15 -18.76
C ALA A 622 -0.29 27.93 -17.24
N VAL A 623 0.44 26.93 -16.74
CA VAL A 623 0.65 26.72 -15.29
C VAL A 623 1.32 27.94 -14.66
N PHE A 624 2.42 28.42 -15.21
CA PHE A 624 3.08 29.65 -14.71
C PHE A 624 2.16 30.88 -14.74
N LYS A 625 1.32 30.99 -15.77
CA LYS A 625 0.34 32.07 -15.84
C LYS A 625 -0.74 31.98 -14.76
N ILE A 626 -1.17 30.76 -14.42
CA ILE A 626 -2.10 30.53 -13.32
C ILE A 626 -1.44 30.99 -12.00
N LEU A 627 -0.21 30.58 -11.73
CA LEU A 627 0.54 30.97 -10.53
C LEU A 627 0.73 32.50 -10.47
N GLN A 628 1.11 33.16 -11.59
CA GLN A 628 1.21 34.62 -11.65
C GLN A 628 -0.11 35.35 -11.38
N ASN A 629 -1.22 34.81 -11.90
CA ASN A 629 -2.54 35.35 -11.61
C ASN A 629 -2.90 35.20 -10.14
N PHE A 630 -2.55 34.06 -9.57
CA PHE A 630 -2.77 33.77 -8.15
C PHE A 630 -2.00 34.74 -7.24
N GLN A 631 -0.74 35.01 -7.56
CA GLN A 631 0.05 36.05 -6.86
C GLN A 631 -0.54 37.47 -6.97
N LYS A 632 -1.23 37.77 -8.07
CA LYS A 632 -1.78 39.12 -8.32
C LYS A 632 -3.19 39.33 -7.79
N LYS A 633 -4.01 38.29 -7.81
CA LYS A 633 -5.46 38.38 -7.59
C LYS A 633 -5.99 37.39 -6.56
N GLY A 634 -5.17 36.37 -6.20
CA GLY A 634 -5.64 35.23 -5.41
C GLY A 634 -6.67 34.39 -6.16
N PRO A 635 -7.28 33.42 -5.45
CA PRO A 635 -8.37 32.61 -6.00
C PRO A 635 -9.65 33.43 -6.21
N LYS A 636 -10.55 32.95 -7.06
CA LYS A 636 -11.90 33.51 -7.19
C LYS A 636 -12.65 33.38 -5.88
N GLU A 637 -13.48 34.35 -5.50
CA GLU A 637 -14.26 34.31 -4.25
C GLU A 637 -15.11 33.05 -4.11
N GLU A 638 -15.78 32.62 -5.18
CA GLU A 638 -16.60 31.41 -5.20
C GLU A 638 -15.75 30.15 -4.95
N THR A 639 -14.60 30.02 -5.63
CA THR A 639 -13.66 28.91 -5.44
C THR A 639 -13.13 28.90 -4.02
N PHE A 640 -12.75 30.06 -3.48
CA PHE A 640 -12.21 30.17 -2.15
C PHE A 640 -13.24 29.82 -1.06
N ALA A 641 -14.50 30.26 -1.22
CA ALA A 641 -15.58 29.87 -0.32
C ALA A 641 -15.84 28.38 -0.34
N LYS A 642 -15.81 27.75 -1.52
CA LYS A 642 -15.94 26.30 -1.69
C LYS A 642 -14.81 25.54 -1.01
N VAL A 643 -13.55 25.96 -1.19
CA VAL A 643 -12.38 25.37 -0.56
C VAL A 643 -12.51 25.40 0.96
N LYS A 644 -12.88 26.53 1.54
CA LYS A 644 -13.08 26.63 2.99
C LYS A 644 -14.14 25.65 3.50
N GLN A 645 -15.26 25.54 2.82
CA GLN A 645 -16.32 24.57 3.19
C GLN A 645 -15.83 23.13 3.07
N GLN A 646 -15.10 22.78 2.02
CA GLN A 646 -14.55 21.45 1.83
C GLN A 646 -13.54 21.11 2.93
N MET A 647 -12.64 22.03 3.29
CA MET A 647 -11.67 21.82 4.36
C MET A 647 -12.34 21.62 5.73
N ILE A 648 -13.37 22.42 6.04
CA ILE A 648 -14.13 22.27 7.30
C ILE A 648 -14.82 20.90 7.32
N LYS A 649 -15.49 20.53 6.23
CA LYS A 649 -16.20 19.23 6.15
C LYS A 649 -15.23 18.04 6.21
N LYS A 650 -14.09 18.14 5.52
CA LYS A 650 -13.05 17.13 5.60
C LYS A 650 -12.54 16.95 7.03
N ARG A 651 -12.30 18.06 7.76
CA ARG A 651 -11.86 18.00 9.16
C ARG A 651 -12.88 17.30 10.05
N GLU A 652 -14.18 17.53 9.87
CA GLU A 652 -15.22 16.82 10.60
C GLU A 652 -15.11 15.30 10.40
N THR A 653 -14.88 14.87 9.16
CA THR A 653 -14.69 13.45 8.84
C THR A 653 -13.35 12.91 9.39
N ASP A 654 -12.27 13.67 9.28
CA ASP A 654 -10.93 13.29 9.77
C ASP A 654 -10.94 13.03 11.28
N LEU A 655 -11.67 13.86 12.05
CA LEU A 655 -11.80 13.73 13.52
C LEU A 655 -12.44 12.41 13.96
N GLU A 656 -13.12 11.70 13.06
CA GLU A 656 -13.75 10.40 13.30
C GLU A 656 -12.85 9.23 12.84
N THR A 657 -11.55 9.45 12.62
CA THR A 657 -10.60 8.42 12.18
C THR A 657 -9.43 8.27 13.13
N ASN A 658 -9.01 7.02 13.39
CA ASN A 658 -7.84 6.71 14.21
C ASN A 658 -6.55 7.26 13.60
N SER A 659 -6.42 7.20 12.28
CA SER A 659 -5.24 7.66 11.55
C SER A 659 -5.01 9.17 11.68
N PHE A 660 -6.08 9.96 11.66
CA PHE A 660 -5.96 11.40 11.90
C PHE A 660 -5.35 11.67 13.30
N TRP A 661 -5.90 11.05 14.33
CA TRP A 661 -5.43 11.29 15.69
C TRP A 661 -4.02 10.78 15.92
N LEU A 662 -3.66 9.61 15.40
CA LEU A 662 -2.29 9.10 15.48
C LEU A 662 -1.31 10.08 14.85
N ASN A 663 -1.56 10.51 13.62
CA ASN A 663 -0.69 11.44 12.89
C ASN A 663 -0.66 12.83 13.55
N HIS A 664 -1.80 13.34 13.99
CA HIS A 664 -1.87 14.65 14.65
C HIS A 664 -1.06 14.66 15.94
N ILE A 665 -1.18 13.63 16.78
CA ILE A 665 -0.47 13.55 18.05
C ILE A 665 1.03 13.32 17.82
N SER A 666 1.41 12.37 16.98
CA SER A 666 2.81 12.03 16.75
C SER A 666 3.56 13.18 16.09
N ASN A 667 2.97 13.84 15.06
CA ASN A 667 3.59 14.99 14.40
C ASN A 667 3.77 16.20 15.33
N ASN A 668 2.77 16.52 16.17
CA ASN A 668 2.93 17.62 17.13
C ASN A 668 4.10 17.36 18.10
N ILE A 669 4.24 16.13 18.61
CA ILE A 669 5.35 15.77 19.50
C ILE A 669 6.67 15.79 18.76
N PHE A 670 6.74 15.23 17.56
CA PHE A 670 7.95 15.21 16.74
C PHE A 670 8.45 16.61 16.38
N TYR A 671 7.53 17.51 16.05
CA TYR A 671 7.85 18.91 15.77
C TYR A 671 8.03 19.78 17.01
N GLY A 672 7.81 19.24 18.22
CA GLY A 672 7.89 20.00 19.47
C GLY A 672 6.81 21.09 19.57
N GLU A 673 5.63 20.82 19.03
CA GLU A 673 4.51 21.77 19.06
C GLU A 673 3.55 21.48 20.23
N ASN A 674 2.95 22.53 20.76
CA ASN A 674 1.92 22.38 21.79
C ASN A 674 0.59 21.95 21.14
N PHE A 675 -0.11 21.05 21.81
CA PHE A 675 -1.47 20.70 21.41
C PHE A 675 -2.40 21.90 21.55
N LYS A 676 -3.30 22.05 20.59
CA LYS A 676 -4.36 23.05 20.58
C LYS A 676 -5.71 22.34 20.53
N ASN A 677 -6.71 22.96 21.12
CA ASN A 677 -8.08 22.51 20.89
C ASN A 677 -8.46 22.72 19.43
N LEU A 678 -8.95 21.64 18.81
CA LEU A 678 -9.33 21.62 17.38
C LEU A 678 -10.70 22.24 17.11
N ASP A 679 -11.48 22.63 18.14
CA ASP A 679 -12.79 23.28 17.98
C ASP A 679 -12.69 24.62 17.23
N SER A 680 -11.52 25.28 17.28
CA SER A 680 -11.26 26.54 16.58
C SER A 680 -11.00 26.41 15.10
N TYR A 681 -10.83 25.19 14.57
CA TYR A 681 -10.38 24.97 13.18
C TYR A 681 -11.23 25.67 12.13
N ALA A 682 -12.56 25.59 12.24
CA ALA A 682 -13.46 26.29 11.32
C ALA A 682 -13.26 27.81 11.36
N ASN A 683 -13.00 28.38 12.53
CA ASN A 683 -12.72 29.82 12.67
C ASN A 683 -11.34 30.15 12.07
N GLU A 684 -10.34 29.31 12.27
CA GLU A 684 -9.01 29.48 11.68
C GLU A 684 -9.09 29.45 10.15
N VAL A 685 -9.77 28.45 9.56
CA VAL A 685 -10.02 28.36 8.12
C VAL A 685 -10.71 29.63 7.60
N ASN A 686 -11.76 30.09 8.29
CA ASN A 686 -12.54 31.26 7.86
C ASN A 686 -11.78 32.58 8.05
N SER A 687 -10.83 32.65 8.97
CA SER A 687 -10.03 33.86 9.24
C SER A 687 -9.07 34.22 8.11
N ILE A 688 -8.66 33.24 7.30
CA ILE A 688 -7.78 33.49 6.15
C ILE A 688 -8.55 34.26 5.07
N THR A 689 -7.96 35.33 4.58
CA THR A 689 -8.52 36.16 3.52
C THR A 689 -7.83 35.94 2.19
N ILE A 690 -8.44 36.35 1.08
CA ILE A 690 -7.79 36.33 -0.23
C ILE A 690 -6.52 37.20 -0.23
N GLN A 691 -6.50 38.27 0.58
CA GLN A 691 -5.31 39.10 0.72
C GLN A 691 -4.16 38.35 1.40
N ASP A 692 -4.42 37.54 2.43
CA ASP A 692 -3.42 36.68 3.05
C ASP A 692 -2.82 35.67 2.04
N ILE A 693 -3.67 35.11 1.17
CA ILE A 693 -3.23 34.22 0.09
C ILE A 693 -2.30 34.94 -0.89
N ILE A 694 -2.68 36.15 -1.31
CA ILE A 694 -1.87 36.98 -2.23
C ILE A 694 -0.51 37.31 -1.59
N GLU A 695 -0.52 37.80 -0.34
CA GLU A 695 0.71 38.16 0.36
C GLU A 695 1.65 36.96 0.54
N PHE A 696 1.10 35.78 0.90
CA PHE A 696 1.87 34.54 0.99
C PHE A 696 2.45 34.15 -0.37
N ALA A 697 1.62 34.13 -1.42
CA ALA A 697 2.04 33.72 -2.75
C ALA A 697 3.11 34.67 -3.34
N GLN A 698 3.01 35.99 -3.06
CA GLN A 698 4.03 36.95 -3.46
C GLN A 698 5.34 36.80 -2.71
N LYS A 699 5.27 36.43 -1.43
CA LYS A 699 6.44 36.30 -0.57
C LYS A 699 7.19 34.99 -0.77
N TYR A 700 6.49 33.91 -1.05
CA TYR A 700 7.04 32.55 -0.97
C TYR A 700 6.95 31.73 -2.26
N ILE A 701 6.18 32.09 -3.26
CA ILE A 701 6.15 31.37 -4.54
C ILE A 701 7.04 32.13 -5.54
N HIS A 702 8.27 31.66 -5.75
CA HIS A 702 9.22 32.27 -6.65
C HIS A 702 9.20 31.56 -8.00
N LEU A 703 8.70 32.23 -9.05
CA LEU A 703 8.55 31.62 -10.39
C LEU A 703 9.85 31.56 -11.19
N ASP A 704 10.93 32.04 -10.63
CA ASP A 704 12.30 31.96 -11.11
C ASP A 704 13.14 30.92 -10.35
N HIS A 705 12.52 30.17 -9.41
CA HIS A 705 13.11 29.05 -8.71
C HIS A 705 12.24 27.82 -8.90
N TYR A 706 12.57 26.94 -9.83
CA TYR A 706 11.85 25.69 -10.05
C TYR A 706 12.71 24.65 -10.77
N THR A 707 12.32 23.40 -10.59
CA THR A 707 12.75 22.27 -11.41
C THR A 707 11.64 21.89 -12.38
N ARG A 708 11.97 21.76 -13.67
CA ARG A 708 11.07 21.24 -14.69
C ARG A 708 11.72 20.08 -15.40
N VAL A 709 10.98 18.96 -15.49
CA VAL A 709 11.39 17.82 -16.33
C VAL A 709 10.25 17.53 -17.29
N ASP A 710 10.60 17.43 -18.57
CA ASP A 710 9.69 17.05 -19.62
C ASP A 710 10.07 15.67 -20.17
N MET A 711 9.10 14.76 -20.24
CA MET A 711 9.27 13.47 -20.90
C MET A 711 8.76 13.55 -22.33
N TYR A 712 9.58 13.11 -23.27
CA TYR A 712 9.24 13.02 -24.69
C TYR A 712 9.40 11.57 -25.20
N PRO A 713 8.64 11.18 -26.25
CA PRO A 713 8.89 9.93 -26.98
C PRO A 713 10.34 9.78 -27.43
N GLU A 714 10.89 8.58 -27.33
CA GLU A 714 12.29 8.27 -27.67
C GLU A 714 12.68 8.74 -29.10
N LYS A 715 11.75 8.62 -30.05
CA LYS A 715 11.94 9.09 -31.44
C LYS A 715 12.22 10.60 -31.59
N MET A 716 11.95 11.39 -30.55
CA MET A 716 12.20 12.83 -30.51
C MET A 716 13.57 13.19 -29.91
N ALA A 717 14.34 12.18 -29.45
CA ALA A 717 15.67 12.42 -28.93
C ALA A 717 16.55 13.16 -29.96
N PRO A 718 17.35 14.17 -29.54
CA PRO A 718 18.30 14.84 -30.40
C PRO A 718 19.22 13.79 -31.05
N LYS A 719 19.34 13.83 -32.37
CA LYS A 719 20.32 12.97 -33.08
C LYS A 719 21.72 13.34 -32.60
N LYS A 720 22.39 12.36 -31.99
CA LYS A 720 23.79 12.50 -31.58
C LYS A 720 24.71 12.76 -32.79
#